data_bcab4ae198c81a0d08f4ad2171f52aa7
#
_entry.id   bcab4ae198c81a0d08f4ad2171f52aa7
#
_cell.length_a   1.000
_cell.length_b   1.000
_cell.length_c   1.000
_cell.angle_alpha   90.00
_cell.angle_beta   90.00
_cell.angle_gamma   90.00
#
_symmetry.space_group_name_H-M   'P 1'
#
loop_
_entity.id
_entity.type
_entity.pdbx_description
1 polymer ?
#
loop_
_entity_poly.entity_id
_entity_poly.type
_entity_poly.pdbx_seq_one_letter_code
_entity_poly.pdbx_strand_id
1 'polypeptide(L)'
;NVDVNLHKSISVKARPVSEVLSILLHESPIIYKIEGNHIILTKKEITQTPTIKKITGVVTDRAGEPLIGVTITVKGISQGSITDINGKFSLSADIGDVLQFSYIGYIPQTIKLKNLNSLKVFLVEDVKTLDEVVVVGYGSQKRTNLTGAISTVTSQELVDRPASSVTHMLQGRVPGLNITTSSGVPGNTASFNIRGTNSINGGSPLVLVDGVEGDLDRVNPNDIESISVIKDASAAAIYGGRASFGVILVTTKSGSSDGKVQISYSGRVGWTEPTTSTDYENRGYYHVSLVDQFYIPNNGRRYTSYTEEDMKELWERRNDKTEDPARPWTVLDKRNGQNVYLYYANTDWWQYLFKDKKPLQSHNISISGGTNKLKFYLSAGYNSEEGMYRRNTDKFRRINFHSRISADITDWLNISNNTEFFNSNYTYPGLGGINSNISQAQNHGLASFPTQNPDGTSLYTTSLTDYAIMDGLLVILDSEGFRNKTRKDNFKTTTELTLKPLKGLEIKANLTYMLYNQYDIRRQSNGTYSKYPGETSILNTGNFQNQMFEQFAPNEYWATNVFATYQGSVSNKHNYKVTGGFNYETRYNKTVRGTGYNLLSDVLDDFNLIGVDPATNQKRMEVTGGQNEYKLAGFFGRINYDYKGIYLLELSGRYDGTSRFASGHRWGFFPSMSVGWRVSEEKFFSNMKDWCNNLKFRYSFGSLGNQQVGYYDYIRTISIGTTGYLFGGARPSYADISAPSADNLTWETVQQHNAGVDMTFLDNRLTFTGEYYIRNTKDMLTAGITLPAVYGTSAPKMNSADMRTKGYELSVAWRDQFKLGNKPFSYQLSFTFSDYISEITKFDNPDKLLAKTYYEGMRIGEIWGYRVDGFFATDEEAKNYEVDQRSVNTTINSSSGEYRGVRAGDLKYRDLDGNKTISIGENRVGSSGDREILGNS
;
A
#
# COMPACT_ATOMS: atom_id res chain seq x y z
N ASN A 1 -84.27 -2.64 -1.57
CA ASN A 1 -85.26 -3.67 -1.92
C ASN A 1 -84.48 -4.88 -2.35
N VAL A 2 -84.39 -5.86 -1.40
CA VAL A 2 -83.79 -7.18 -1.64
C VAL A 2 -84.95 -8.13 -1.97
N ASP A 3 -84.75 -9.03 -2.95
CA ASP A 3 -85.80 -10.06 -3.27
C ASP A 3 -85.83 -11.07 -2.09
N VAL A 4 -86.96 -11.06 -1.40
CA VAL A 4 -87.22 -11.86 -0.18
C VAL A 4 -87.83 -13.23 -0.50
N ASN A 5 -88.05 -13.54 -1.76
CA ASN A 5 -88.65 -14.88 -2.22
C ASN A 5 -87.58 -15.92 -2.53
N LEU A 6 -86.35 -15.73 -2.12
CA LEU A 6 -85.26 -16.66 -2.31
C LEU A 6 -85.30 -17.78 -1.28
N HIS A 7 -85.77 -18.99 -1.69
CA HIS A 7 -85.87 -20.20 -0.84
C HIS A 7 -84.50 -20.90 -0.86
N LYS A 8 -83.78 -20.95 0.23
CA LYS A 8 -82.60 -21.79 0.47
C LYS A 8 -82.78 -22.59 1.74
N SER A 9 -82.42 -23.84 1.74
CA SER A 9 -82.45 -24.67 2.94
C SER A 9 -81.06 -25.01 3.42
N ILE A 10 -80.89 -25.01 4.71
CA ILE A 10 -79.63 -25.34 5.35
C ILE A 10 -79.91 -26.21 6.58
N SER A 11 -79.10 -27.24 6.79
CA SER A 11 -79.13 -28.08 7.99
C SER A 11 -77.87 -27.76 8.82
N VAL A 12 -78.09 -27.07 9.94
CA VAL A 12 -76.99 -26.69 10.83
C VAL A 12 -77.38 -26.99 12.29
N LYS A 13 -76.45 -27.42 13.11
CA LYS A 13 -76.64 -27.70 14.50
C LYS A 13 -75.64 -26.85 15.33
N ALA A 14 -76.17 -25.95 16.18
CA ALA A 14 -75.43 -25.16 17.15
C ALA A 14 -74.26 -24.27 16.52
N ARG A 15 -74.57 -23.49 15.47
CA ARG A 15 -73.62 -22.55 14.86
C ARG A 15 -74.02 -21.08 15.10
N PRO A 16 -73.09 -20.12 15.17
CA PRO A 16 -73.43 -18.71 15.27
C PRO A 16 -74.27 -18.23 14.08
N VAL A 17 -75.17 -17.28 14.30
CA VAL A 17 -76.06 -16.74 13.26
C VAL A 17 -75.27 -16.11 12.08
N SER A 18 -74.14 -15.50 12.33
CA SER A 18 -73.25 -14.97 11.28
C SER A 18 -72.72 -16.06 10.31
N GLU A 19 -72.40 -17.24 10.84
CA GLU A 19 -71.91 -18.34 10.06
C GLU A 19 -73.01 -19.00 9.22
N VAL A 20 -74.18 -19.13 9.82
CA VAL A 20 -75.40 -19.62 9.14
C VAL A 20 -75.79 -18.70 7.99
N LEU A 21 -75.77 -17.39 8.21
CA LEU A 21 -76.05 -16.39 7.16
C LEU A 21 -74.99 -16.36 6.07
N SER A 22 -73.71 -16.55 6.40
CA SER A 22 -72.64 -16.64 5.41
C SER A 22 -72.82 -17.86 4.47
N ILE A 23 -73.25 -19.01 4.99
CA ILE A 23 -73.50 -20.22 4.18
C ILE A 23 -74.79 -20.07 3.35
N LEU A 24 -75.89 -19.52 3.96
CA LEU A 24 -77.18 -19.31 3.27
C LEU A 24 -77.06 -18.31 2.11
N LEU A 25 -76.29 -17.28 2.29
CA LEU A 25 -76.16 -16.16 1.34
C LEU A 25 -74.93 -16.30 0.41
N HIS A 26 -74.19 -17.39 0.59
CA HIS A 26 -73.14 -17.76 -0.35
C HIS A 26 -73.70 -17.93 -1.75
N GLU A 27 -73.10 -17.30 -2.72
CA GLU A 27 -73.57 -17.26 -4.14
C GLU A 27 -74.89 -16.49 -4.35
N SER A 28 -75.39 -15.73 -3.42
CA SER A 28 -76.56 -14.85 -3.62
C SER A 28 -76.09 -13.40 -3.84
N PRO A 29 -76.84 -12.61 -4.60
CA PRO A 29 -76.55 -11.18 -4.77
C PRO A 29 -76.91 -10.33 -3.55
N ILE A 30 -76.95 -10.94 -2.35
CA ILE A 30 -77.32 -10.31 -1.07
C ILE A 30 -76.14 -10.35 -0.12
N ILE A 31 -75.86 -9.25 0.55
CA ILE A 31 -74.89 -9.13 1.67
C ILE A 31 -75.73 -8.79 2.93
N TYR A 32 -75.22 -9.25 4.08
CA TYR A 32 -75.84 -8.96 5.35
C TYR A 32 -74.94 -8.20 6.29
N LYS A 33 -75.56 -7.44 7.18
CA LYS A 33 -74.91 -6.78 8.31
C LYS A 33 -75.68 -7.00 9.56
N ILE A 34 -75.00 -7.34 10.64
CA ILE A 34 -75.72 -7.54 11.96
C ILE A 34 -75.43 -6.27 12.76
N GLU A 35 -76.47 -5.57 13.13
CA GLU A 35 -76.43 -4.39 14.03
C GLU A 35 -77.34 -4.64 15.23
N GLY A 36 -76.75 -4.92 16.38
CA GLY A 36 -77.49 -5.34 17.59
C GLY A 36 -78.30 -6.63 17.36
N ASN A 37 -79.62 -6.55 17.57
CA ASN A 37 -80.55 -7.71 17.36
C ASN A 37 -81.17 -7.75 15.95
N HIS A 38 -80.76 -6.94 15.03
CA HIS A 38 -81.30 -6.85 13.66
C HIS A 38 -80.32 -7.33 12.62
N ILE A 39 -80.79 -8.07 11.63
CA ILE A 39 -80.05 -8.50 10.46
C ILE A 39 -80.54 -7.66 9.28
N ILE A 40 -79.64 -6.83 8.74
CA ILE A 40 -79.96 -5.97 7.60
C ILE A 40 -79.42 -6.69 6.34
N LEU A 41 -80.31 -6.98 5.38
CA LEU A 41 -79.92 -7.51 4.08
C LEU A 41 -79.91 -6.40 3.03
N THR A 42 -78.79 -6.30 2.29
CA THR A 42 -78.67 -5.35 1.19
C THR A 42 -78.26 -6.07 -0.09
N LYS A 43 -78.66 -5.53 -1.23
CA LYS A 43 -78.25 -6.02 -2.54
C LYS A 43 -76.81 -5.71 -2.75
N LYS A 44 -76.01 -6.69 -3.17
CA LYS A 44 -74.62 -6.51 -3.56
C LYS A 44 -74.57 -5.66 -4.85
N GLU A 45 -74.20 -4.40 -4.79
CA GLU A 45 -73.87 -3.67 -5.99
C GLU A 45 -72.70 -4.35 -6.66
N ILE A 46 -72.91 -4.84 -7.85
CA ILE A 46 -71.85 -5.32 -8.75
C ILE A 46 -71.17 -4.06 -9.26
N THR A 47 -70.20 -3.55 -8.53
CA THR A 47 -69.22 -2.67 -9.09
C THR A 47 -68.54 -3.47 -10.21
N GLN A 48 -68.70 -3.05 -11.43
CA GLN A 48 -67.98 -3.62 -12.56
C GLN A 48 -66.50 -3.65 -12.16
N THR A 49 -65.89 -4.85 -12.08
CA THR A 49 -64.46 -5.01 -11.90
C THR A 49 -63.79 -4.20 -12.99
N PRO A 50 -62.91 -3.19 -12.68
CA PRO A 50 -62.19 -2.53 -13.74
C PRO A 50 -61.45 -3.61 -14.50
N THR A 51 -61.67 -3.66 -15.80
CA THR A 51 -60.91 -4.55 -16.68
C THR A 51 -59.50 -4.10 -16.55
N ILE A 52 -58.64 -4.87 -15.80
CA ILE A 52 -57.22 -4.56 -15.65
C ILE A 52 -56.64 -4.61 -17.06
N LYS A 53 -56.51 -3.45 -17.68
CA LYS A 53 -55.91 -3.35 -19.01
C LYS A 53 -54.41 -3.43 -18.87
N LYS A 54 -53.85 -4.56 -19.34
CA LYS A 54 -52.42 -4.78 -19.42
C LYS A 54 -51.81 -3.90 -20.50
N ILE A 55 -50.91 -3.00 -20.17
CA ILE A 55 -50.04 -2.36 -21.11
C ILE A 55 -48.84 -3.22 -21.41
N THR A 56 -48.50 -3.38 -22.65
CA THR A 56 -47.30 -4.12 -23.11
C THR A 56 -46.37 -3.16 -23.85
N GLY A 57 -45.11 -3.49 -23.92
CA GLY A 57 -44.15 -2.69 -24.67
C GLY A 57 -42.80 -3.35 -24.84
N VAL A 58 -41.94 -2.69 -25.57
CA VAL A 58 -40.54 -3.10 -25.76
C VAL A 58 -39.63 -1.95 -25.39
N VAL A 59 -38.62 -2.23 -24.60
CA VAL A 59 -37.58 -1.25 -24.26
C VAL A 59 -36.32 -1.62 -25.04
N THR A 60 -35.77 -0.66 -25.74
CA THR A 60 -34.55 -0.79 -26.56
C THR A 60 -33.57 0.33 -26.22
N ASP A 61 -32.31 0.17 -26.64
CA ASP A 61 -31.36 1.28 -26.74
C ASP A 61 -31.56 2.12 -28.02
N ARG A 62 -30.71 3.14 -28.25
CA ARG A 62 -30.69 3.94 -29.47
C ARG A 62 -30.39 3.17 -30.74
N ALA A 63 -29.68 2.07 -30.64
CA ALA A 63 -29.35 1.17 -31.76
C ALA A 63 -30.50 0.20 -32.09
N GLY A 64 -31.58 0.21 -31.28
CA GLY A 64 -32.75 -0.67 -31.43
C GLY A 64 -32.57 -2.03 -30.75
N GLU A 65 -31.59 -2.18 -29.89
CA GLU A 65 -31.36 -3.42 -29.15
C GLU A 65 -32.29 -3.55 -27.95
N PRO A 66 -32.89 -4.71 -27.73
CA PRO A 66 -33.75 -4.96 -26.58
C PRO A 66 -32.95 -4.95 -25.27
N LEU A 67 -33.39 -4.14 -24.30
CA LEU A 67 -32.77 -4.05 -22.98
C LEU A 67 -33.45 -5.01 -22.01
N ILE A 68 -32.69 -5.99 -21.51
CA ILE A 68 -33.13 -7.02 -20.55
C ILE A 68 -32.99 -6.46 -19.13
N GLY A 69 -34.00 -6.69 -18.26
CA GLY A 69 -33.88 -6.33 -16.85
C GLY A 69 -34.18 -4.86 -16.54
N VAL A 70 -34.70 -4.08 -17.50
CA VAL A 70 -35.19 -2.73 -17.25
C VAL A 70 -36.34 -2.78 -16.25
N THR A 71 -36.22 -2.04 -15.16
CA THR A 71 -37.29 -1.93 -14.16
C THR A 71 -38.28 -0.86 -14.58
N ILE A 72 -39.57 -1.23 -14.67
CA ILE A 72 -40.68 -0.33 -14.99
C ILE A 72 -41.55 -0.22 -13.74
N THR A 73 -41.76 0.97 -13.23
CA THR A 73 -42.63 1.23 -12.06
C THR A 73 -43.67 2.28 -12.39
N VAL A 74 -44.86 2.14 -11.78
CA VAL A 74 -45.88 3.18 -11.83
C VAL A 74 -45.63 4.17 -10.69
N LYS A 75 -45.44 5.44 -11.01
CA LYS A 75 -45.13 6.49 -10.02
C LYS A 75 -46.27 6.65 -9.01
N GLY A 76 -45.98 6.41 -7.73
CA GLY A 76 -46.98 6.56 -6.64
C GLY A 76 -47.64 5.27 -6.22
N ILE A 77 -47.36 4.12 -6.84
CA ILE A 77 -47.94 2.82 -6.51
C ILE A 77 -46.80 1.77 -6.45
N SER A 78 -46.90 0.79 -5.53
CA SER A 78 -45.90 -0.30 -5.41
C SER A 78 -46.08 -1.39 -6.49
N GLN A 79 -46.36 -0.99 -7.72
CA GLN A 79 -46.53 -1.89 -8.85
C GLN A 79 -45.46 -1.66 -9.91
N GLY A 80 -44.81 -2.75 -10.36
CA GLY A 80 -43.74 -2.71 -11.35
C GLY A 80 -43.62 -3.99 -12.16
N SER A 81 -42.85 -3.95 -13.22
CA SER A 81 -42.49 -5.03 -14.11
C SER A 81 -41.02 -4.93 -14.51
N ILE A 82 -40.45 -6.02 -14.99
CA ILE A 82 -39.07 -6.07 -15.51
C ILE A 82 -39.12 -6.59 -16.94
N THR A 83 -38.28 -6.04 -17.84
CA THR A 83 -38.22 -6.53 -19.23
C THR A 83 -37.58 -7.92 -19.34
N ASP A 84 -38.13 -8.73 -20.23
CA ASP A 84 -37.63 -10.06 -20.59
C ASP A 84 -36.39 -9.98 -21.53
N ILE A 85 -35.90 -11.13 -21.99
CA ILE A 85 -34.75 -11.28 -22.90
C ILE A 85 -34.93 -10.57 -24.24
N ASN A 86 -36.16 -10.27 -24.65
CA ASN A 86 -36.47 -9.53 -25.87
C ASN A 86 -36.81 -8.04 -25.58
N GLY A 87 -36.49 -7.54 -24.37
CA GLY A 87 -36.83 -6.20 -23.94
C GLY A 87 -38.33 -5.97 -23.72
N LYS A 88 -39.19 -7.03 -23.75
CA LYS A 88 -40.63 -6.92 -23.61
C LYS A 88 -41.02 -6.80 -22.14
N PHE A 89 -42.01 -5.96 -21.84
CA PHE A 89 -42.66 -5.88 -20.54
C PHE A 89 -44.16 -5.95 -20.62
N SER A 90 -44.78 -6.31 -19.55
CA SER A 90 -46.22 -6.29 -19.36
C SER A 90 -46.53 -5.81 -17.94
N LEU A 91 -47.32 -4.75 -17.85
CA LEU A 91 -47.66 -4.10 -16.59
C LEU A 91 -49.16 -3.71 -16.62
N SER A 92 -49.82 -3.79 -15.47
CA SER A 92 -51.16 -3.23 -15.32
C SER A 92 -51.05 -1.75 -14.93
N ALA A 93 -51.63 -0.87 -15.75
CA ALA A 93 -51.62 0.58 -15.54
C ALA A 93 -52.82 1.24 -16.24
N ASP A 94 -53.28 2.39 -15.77
CA ASP A 94 -54.40 3.15 -16.30
C ASP A 94 -53.95 4.33 -17.16
N ILE A 95 -54.84 4.82 -18.03
CA ILE A 95 -54.59 6.02 -18.78
C ILE A 95 -54.43 7.20 -17.82
N GLY A 96 -53.31 7.93 -17.94
CA GLY A 96 -52.96 9.03 -17.05
C GLY A 96 -51.84 8.68 -16.08
N ASP A 97 -51.54 7.40 -15.86
CA ASP A 97 -50.43 6.98 -15.05
C ASP A 97 -49.08 7.37 -15.65
N VAL A 98 -48.09 7.54 -14.78
CA VAL A 98 -46.73 7.88 -15.18
C VAL A 98 -45.86 6.65 -14.93
N LEU A 99 -45.40 6.04 -16.01
CA LEU A 99 -44.45 4.94 -15.97
C LEU A 99 -43.02 5.51 -15.89
N GLN A 100 -42.24 4.97 -14.97
CA GLN A 100 -40.81 5.24 -14.84
C GLN A 100 -40.01 4.00 -15.26
N PHE A 101 -39.13 4.17 -16.24
CA PHE A 101 -38.22 3.16 -16.75
C PHE A 101 -36.84 3.46 -16.18
N SER A 102 -36.23 2.51 -15.51
CA SER A 102 -34.88 2.63 -14.96
C SER A 102 -34.05 1.38 -15.27
N TYR A 103 -32.82 1.60 -15.69
CA TYR A 103 -31.86 0.55 -15.97
C TYR A 103 -30.46 1.02 -15.62
N ILE A 104 -29.62 0.11 -15.11
CA ILE A 104 -28.24 0.45 -14.72
C ILE A 104 -27.46 0.86 -15.97
N GLY A 105 -26.85 2.04 -15.96
CA GLY A 105 -26.11 2.58 -17.08
C GLY A 105 -26.97 3.38 -18.11
N TYR A 106 -28.25 3.61 -17.82
CA TYR A 106 -29.16 4.37 -18.69
C TYR A 106 -29.87 5.49 -17.94
N ILE A 107 -30.17 6.59 -18.65
CA ILE A 107 -30.92 7.72 -18.10
C ILE A 107 -32.37 7.28 -17.83
N PRO A 108 -32.87 7.37 -16.59
CA PRO A 108 -34.24 7.04 -16.27
C PRO A 108 -35.22 7.89 -17.08
N GLN A 109 -36.18 7.24 -17.72
CA GLN A 109 -37.21 7.92 -18.53
C GLN A 109 -38.58 7.79 -17.88
N THR A 110 -39.38 8.87 -17.93
CA THR A 110 -40.76 8.88 -17.46
C THR A 110 -41.72 9.13 -18.62
N ILE A 111 -42.75 8.31 -18.74
CA ILE A 111 -43.75 8.39 -19.81
C ILE A 111 -45.14 8.42 -19.17
N LYS A 112 -45.89 9.47 -19.44
CA LYS A 112 -47.30 9.55 -19.07
C LYS A 112 -48.17 8.82 -20.09
N LEU A 113 -48.95 7.85 -19.66
CA LEU A 113 -49.80 7.04 -20.50
C LEU A 113 -50.93 7.87 -21.11
N LYS A 114 -50.95 7.99 -22.43
CA LYS A 114 -52.02 8.66 -23.18
C LYS A 114 -53.03 7.67 -23.75
N ASN A 115 -52.61 6.44 -23.96
CA ASN A 115 -53.44 5.32 -24.45
C ASN A 115 -52.84 4.01 -23.93
N LEU A 116 -53.52 2.88 -24.15
CA LEU A 116 -53.10 1.55 -23.74
C LEU A 116 -52.53 0.69 -24.89
N ASN A 117 -52.01 1.33 -25.93
CA ASN A 117 -51.32 0.64 -27.01
C ASN A 117 -49.92 0.18 -26.57
N SER A 118 -49.33 -0.78 -27.30
CA SER A 118 -47.99 -1.23 -27.06
C SER A 118 -46.99 -0.08 -27.14
N LEU A 119 -46.22 0.13 -26.08
CA LEU A 119 -45.19 1.18 -25.98
C LEU A 119 -43.86 0.72 -26.55
N LYS A 120 -43.27 1.54 -27.42
CA LYS A 120 -41.87 1.43 -27.78
C LYS A 120 -41.10 2.49 -27.01
N VAL A 121 -40.22 2.07 -26.13
CA VAL A 121 -39.41 2.94 -25.27
C VAL A 121 -37.95 2.71 -25.63
N PHE A 122 -37.22 3.77 -25.90
CA PHE A 122 -35.77 3.65 -26.04
C PHE A 122 -35.12 4.45 -24.92
N LEU A 123 -34.26 3.76 -24.18
CA LEU A 123 -33.44 4.38 -23.16
C LEU A 123 -32.13 4.86 -23.78
N VAL A 124 -31.69 6.00 -23.29
CA VAL A 124 -30.40 6.57 -23.68
C VAL A 124 -29.41 6.17 -22.60
N GLU A 125 -28.25 5.65 -23.03
CA GLU A 125 -27.17 5.34 -22.11
C GLU A 125 -26.81 6.56 -21.28
N ASP A 126 -26.67 6.38 -19.97
CA ASP A 126 -26.20 7.42 -19.08
C ASP A 126 -24.68 7.58 -19.26
N VAL A 127 -24.30 8.33 -20.29
CA VAL A 127 -22.91 8.69 -20.60
C VAL A 127 -22.35 9.68 -19.57
N LYS A 128 -22.99 9.84 -18.43
CA LYS A 128 -22.58 10.73 -17.34
C LYS A 128 -21.39 10.21 -16.54
N THR A 129 -20.28 9.90 -17.18
CA THR A 129 -18.96 9.94 -16.54
C THR A 129 -18.59 11.36 -16.07
N LEU A 130 -19.41 12.35 -16.37
CA LEU A 130 -19.18 13.75 -16.04
C LEU A 130 -19.75 14.18 -14.67
N ASP A 131 -20.64 13.42 -14.06
CA ASP A 131 -21.19 13.71 -12.72
C ASP A 131 -20.51 12.90 -11.60
N GLU A 132 -19.38 12.23 -11.90
CA GLU A 132 -18.59 11.55 -10.87
C GLU A 132 -18.14 12.55 -9.81
N VAL A 133 -18.52 12.27 -8.56
CA VAL A 133 -18.17 13.11 -7.41
C VAL A 133 -16.90 12.54 -6.79
N VAL A 134 -15.87 13.36 -6.71
CA VAL A 134 -14.58 12.99 -6.13
C VAL A 134 -14.49 13.58 -4.71
N VAL A 135 -14.06 12.78 -3.76
CA VAL A 135 -13.77 13.25 -2.40
C VAL A 135 -12.49 14.07 -2.43
N VAL A 136 -12.57 15.31 -2.00
CA VAL A 136 -11.46 16.27 -1.97
C VAL A 136 -11.48 17.05 -0.67
N GLY A 137 -10.51 16.83 0.15
CA GLY A 137 -10.41 17.52 1.44
C GLY A 137 -11.61 17.20 2.35
N TYR A 138 -12.08 18.19 3.05
CA TYR A 138 -13.22 18.13 3.92
C TYR A 138 -14.58 18.25 3.17
N GLY A 139 -14.68 17.55 1.99
CA GLY A 139 -15.90 17.57 1.19
C GLY A 139 -15.74 16.81 -0.12
N SER A 140 -16.72 16.99 -1.00
CA SER A 140 -16.72 16.38 -2.33
C SER A 140 -16.95 17.44 -3.40
N GLN A 141 -16.42 17.20 -4.59
CA GLN A 141 -16.59 18.06 -5.77
C GLN A 141 -16.89 17.20 -7.00
N LYS A 142 -17.65 17.77 -7.94
CA LYS A 142 -17.82 17.14 -9.26
C LYS A 142 -16.46 17.08 -9.97
N ARG A 143 -16.15 15.98 -10.61
CA ARG A 143 -14.89 15.78 -11.36
C ARG A 143 -14.66 16.89 -12.39
N THR A 144 -15.73 17.35 -13.02
CA THR A 144 -15.67 18.45 -13.99
C THR A 144 -15.19 19.78 -13.40
N ASN A 145 -15.46 20.03 -12.12
CA ASN A 145 -15.12 21.27 -11.43
C ASN A 145 -13.75 21.19 -10.70
N LEU A 146 -13.09 20.05 -10.74
CA LEU A 146 -11.75 19.92 -10.14
C LEU A 146 -10.73 20.74 -10.91
N THR A 147 -9.97 21.56 -10.20
CA THR A 147 -8.88 22.39 -10.74
C THR A 147 -7.51 21.85 -10.36
N GLY A 148 -7.42 20.97 -9.34
CA GLY A 148 -6.20 20.31 -8.91
C GLY A 148 -5.92 18.97 -9.63
N ALA A 149 -4.69 18.48 -9.49
CA ALA A 149 -4.23 17.20 -10.03
C ALA A 149 -4.65 16.04 -9.11
N ILE A 150 -5.75 15.39 -9.43
CA ILE A 150 -6.32 14.27 -8.64
C ILE A 150 -6.57 13.08 -9.57
N SER A 151 -6.09 11.91 -9.15
CA SER A 151 -6.41 10.64 -9.80
C SER A 151 -7.24 9.77 -8.88
N THR A 152 -8.31 9.18 -9.39
CA THR A 152 -9.21 8.31 -8.61
C THR A 152 -9.15 6.89 -9.15
N VAL A 153 -9.09 5.92 -8.24
CA VAL A 153 -9.17 4.47 -8.52
C VAL A 153 -10.40 3.94 -7.79
N THR A 154 -11.25 3.24 -8.51
CA THR A 154 -12.52 2.70 -7.98
C THR A 154 -12.33 1.30 -7.36
N SER A 155 -13.30 0.89 -6.55
CA SER A 155 -13.36 -0.45 -5.95
C SER A 155 -13.22 -1.58 -7.00
N GLN A 156 -13.88 -1.45 -8.15
CA GLN A 156 -13.84 -2.47 -9.22
C GLN A 156 -12.43 -2.64 -9.78
N GLU A 157 -11.69 -1.56 -9.95
CA GLU A 157 -10.31 -1.59 -10.47
C GLU A 157 -9.33 -2.21 -9.47
N LEU A 158 -9.65 -2.21 -8.17
CA LEU A 158 -8.82 -2.79 -7.11
C LEU A 158 -9.10 -4.28 -6.89
N VAL A 159 -10.37 -4.67 -6.76
CA VAL A 159 -10.77 -6.02 -6.32
C VAL A 159 -10.34 -7.11 -7.29
N ASP A 160 -10.24 -6.82 -8.57
CA ASP A 160 -9.85 -7.80 -9.60
C ASP A 160 -8.34 -8.15 -9.60
N ARG A 161 -7.54 -7.46 -8.78
CA ARG A 161 -6.10 -7.73 -8.69
C ARG A 161 -5.76 -8.80 -7.66
N PRO A 162 -4.89 -9.78 -8.00
CA PRO A 162 -4.53 -10.87 -7.10
C PRO A 162 -3.42 -10.44 -6.11
N ALA A 163 -3.57 -9.30 -5.45
CA ALA A 163 -2.65 -8.85 -4.42
C ALA A 163 -3.36 -8.81 -3.06
N SER A 164 -2.62 -9.03 -1.99
CA SER A 164 -3.13 -9.02 -0.60
C SER A 164 -3.10 -7.64 0.04
N SER A 165 -2.30 -6.72 -0.47
CA SER A 165 -2.08 -5.37 0.03
C SER A 165 -2.68 -4.34 -0.92
N VAL A 166 -3.37 -3.32 -0.37
CA VAL A 166 -3.92 -2.20 -1.14
C VAL A 166 -2.82 -1.44 -1.88
N THR A 167 -1.65 -1.29 -1.26
CA THR A 167 -0.51 -0.60 -1.88
C THR A 167 -0.08 -1.30 -3.16
N HIS A 168 0.06 -2.63 -3.15
CA HIS A 168 0.39 -3.40 -4.36
C HIS A 168 -0.71 -3.32 -5.44
N MET A 169 -1.98 -3.24 -5.03
CA MET A 169 -3.10 -3.11 -5.98
C MET A 169 -3.08 -1.78 -6.74
N LEU A 170 -2.50 -0.73 -6.18
CA LEU A 170 -2.37 0.59 -6.80
C LEU A 170 -1.22 0.68 -7.83
N GLN A 171 -0.28 -0.25 -7.83
CA GLN A 171 0.89 -0.22 -8.71
C GLN A 171 0.50 -0.16 -10.19
N GLY A 172 1.02 0.84 -10.92
CA GLY A 172 0.77 1.05 -12.35
C GLY A 172 -0.64 1.58 -12.67
N ARG A 173 -1.44 2.04 -11.68
CA ARG A 173 -2.79 2.58 -11.90
C ARG A 173 -2.84 4.10 -11.92
N VAL A 174 -1.96 4.73 -11.18
CA VAL A 174 -1.95 6.18 -10.99
C VAL A 174 -0.65 6.75 -11.55
N PRO A 175 -0.70 7.63 -12.56
CA PRO A 175 0.51 8.29 -13.06
C PRO A 175 1.15 9.13 -11.96
N GLY A 176 2.48 9.05 -11.84
CA GLY A 176 3.24 9.74 -10.80
C GLY A 176 3.22 9.07 -9.42
N LEU A 177 2.52 7.96 -9.22
CA LEU A 177 2.59 7.14 -8.02
C LEU A 177 3.58 5.99 -8.26
N ASN A 178 4.75 6.07 -7.65
CA ASN A 178 5.79 5.04 -7.72
C ASN A 178 5.67 4.14 -6.51
N ILE A 179 5.63 2.83 -6.74
CA ILE A 179 5.52 1.80 -5.70
C ILE A 179 6.68 0.84 -5.85
N THR A 180 7.45 0.68 -4.77
CA THR A 180 8.63 -0.19 -4.74
C THR A 180 8.49 -1.23 -3.66
N THR A 181 8.68 -2.49 -4.03
CA THR A 181 8.65 -3.63 -3.11
C THR A 181 10.07 -4.16 -2.93
N SER A 182 10.56 -4.18 -1.71
CA SER A 182 11.92 -4.64 -1.38
C SER A 182 12.05 -6.16 -1.31
N SER A 183 10.97 -6.88 -1.02
CA SER A 183 10.99 -8.33 -0.89
C SER A 183 9.62 -8.96 -1.12
N GLY A 184 9.58 -10.27 -1.43
CA GLY A 184 8.36 -11.07 -1.55
C GLY A 184 7.93 -11.76 -0.23
N VAL A 185 8.32 -11.23 0.91
CA VAL A 185 7.93 -11.74 2.23
C VAL A 185 6.42 -11.56 2.43
N PRO A 186 5.70 -12.57 2.95
CA PRO A 186 4.29 -12.46 3.25
C PRO A 186 3.96 -11.27 4.18
N GLY A 187 2.93 -10.51 3.82
CA GLY A 187 2.53 -9.34 4.61
C GLY A 187 3.51 -8.16 4.57
N ASN A 188 4.53 -8.20 3.68
CA ASN A 188 5.43 -7.07 3.48
C ASN A 188 4.67 -5.91 2.83
N THR A 189 4.94 -4.70 3.34
CA THR A 189 4.37 -3.45 2.83
C THR A 189 5.30 -2.85 1.78
N ALA A 190 4.74 -2.36 0.67
CA ALA A 190 5.51 -1.64 -0.32
C ALA A 190 5.71 -0.18 0.12
N SER A 191 6.86 0.39 -0.20
CA SER A 191 7.06 1.83 -0.11
C SER A 191 6.47 2.52 -1.33
N PHE A 192 5.96 3.74 -1.15
CA PHE A 192 5.38 4.51 -2.25
C PHE A 192 5.72 5.98 -2.12
N ASN A 193 5.87 6.64 -3.25
CA ASN A 193 6.03 8.09 -3.34
C ASN A 193 5.20 8.67 -4.48
N ILE A 194 4.84 9.95 -4.37
CA ILE A 194 4.09 10.67 -5.38
C ILE A 194 5.02 11.72 -6.01
N ARG A 195 5.22 11.62 -7.35
CA ARG A 195 6.04 12.55 -8.12
C ARG A 195 7.51 12.60 -7.68
N GLY A 196 8.06 11.43 -7.27
CA GLY A 196 9.47 11.26 -6.93
C GLY A 196 9.87 11.80 -5.57
N THR A 197 11.16 12.07 -5.40
CA THR A 197 11.76 12.56 -4.16
C THR A 197 11.33 14.00 -3.87
N ASN A 198 10.79 14.24 -2.68
CA ASN A 198 10.25 15.53 -2.27
C ASN A 198 11.17 16.25 -1.28
N SER A 199 11.99 15.52 -0.53
CA SER A 199 12.97 16.04 0.41
C SER A 199 14.12 15.04 0.52
N ILE A 200 15.33 15.54 0.74
CA ILE A 200 16.51 14.70 1.04
C ILE A 200 16.38 13.98 2.39
N ASN A 201 15.49 14.45 3.25
CA ASN A 201 15.19 13.83 4.54
C ASN A 201 14.18 12.67 4.44
N GLY A 202 13.76 12.32 3.23
CA GLY A 202 12.71 11.33 3.01
C GLY A 202 11.33 11.86 3.39
N GLY A 203 10.36 10.96 3.47
CA GLY A 203 8.98 11.22 3.82
C GLY A 203 8.02 10.38 2.96
N SER A 204 6.80 10.22 3.46
CA SER A 204 5.76 9.43 2.78
C SER A 204 4.50 10.27 2.57
N PRO A 205 3.71 10.01 1.53
CA PRO A 205 2.40 10.61 1.35
C PRO A 205 1.50 10.41 2.57
N LEU A 206 0.70 11.41 2.88
CA LEU A 206 -0.31 11.32 3.93
C LEU A 206 -1.43 10.38 3.47
N VAL A 207 -1.69 9.33 4.21
CA VAL A 207 -2.83 8.43 3.98
C VAL A 207 -3.96 8.79 4.92
N LEU A 208 -5.13 9.08 4.37
CA LEU A 208 -6.35 9.34 5.15
C LEU A 208 -7.41 8.30 4.77
N VAL A 209 -7.94 7.61 5.79
CA VAL A 209 -9.05 6.67 5.66
C VAL A 209 -10.28 7.32 6.28
N ASP A 210 -11.27 7.65 5.44
CA ASP A 210 -12.47 8.42 5.82
C ASP A 210 -12.15 9.76 6.52
N GLY A 211 -11.10 10.45 6.01
CA GLY A 211 -10.68 11.77 6.50
C GLY A 211 -9.76 11.77 7.72
N VAL A 212 -9.38 10.61 8.23
CA VAL A 212 -8.49 10.43 9.40
C VAL A 212 -7.24 9.68 9.01
N GLU A 213 -6.10 10.02 9.61
CA GLU A 213 -4.83 9.34 9.35
C GLU A 213 -4.95 7.83 9.52
N GLY A 214 -4.40 7.08 8.56
CA GLY A 214 -4.44 5.63 8.51
C GLY A 214 -3.25 5.05 7.73
N ASP A 215 -3.34 3.76 7.49
CA ASP A 215 -2.34 2.99 6.76
C ASP A 215 -3.05 2.14 5.70
N LEU A 216 -2.63 2.23 4.45
CA LEU A 216 -3.24 1.52 3.32
C LEU A 216 -3.28 0.00 3.54
N ASP A 217 -2.22 -0.56 4.10
CA ASP A 217 -2.09 -2.01 4.22
C ASP A 217 -2.85 -2.59 5.42
N ARG A 218 -3.42 -1.74 6.27
CA ARG A 218 -4.34 -2.13 7.35
C ARG A 218 -5.79 -2.17 6.91
N VAL A 219 -6.12 -1.50 5.80
CA VAL A 219 -7.48 -1.51 5.24
C VAL A 219 -7.72 -2.78 4.44
N ASN A 220 -8.89 -3.38 4.62
CA ASN A 220 -9.31 -4.49 3.78
C ASN A 220 -9.69 -3.96 2.38
N PRO A 221 -9.06 -4.44 1.28
CA PRO A 221 -9.38 -3.98 -0.07
C PRO A 221 -10.87 -4.05 -0.44
N ASN A 222 -11.58 -5.07 0.09
CA ASN A 222 -13.00 -5.26 -0.18
C ASN A 222 -13.90 -4.19 0.47
N ASP A 223 -13.41 -3.46 1.48
CA ASP A 223 -14.15 -2.40 2.16
C ASP A 223 -13.98 -1.03 1.51
N ILE A 224 -13.10 -0.93 0.51
CA ILE A 224 -12.81 0.32 -0.18
C ILE A 224 -13.88 0.60 -1.23
N GLU A 225 -14.42 1.82 -1.24
CA GLU A 225 -15.27 2.37 -2.29
C GLU A 225 -14.43 3.03 -3.39
N SER A 226 -13.49 3.89 -2.99
CA SER A 226 -12.58 4.58 -3.90
C SER A 226 -11.31 5.05 -3.20
N ILE A 227 -10.26 5.24 -4.00
CA ILE A 227 -9.00 5.86 -3.56
C ILE A 227 -8.73 7.06 -4.47
N SER A 228 -8.60 8.24 -3.87
CA SER A 228 -8.21 9.46 -4.57
C SER A 228 -6.77 9.83 -4.20
N VAL A 229 -5.91 9.97 -5.20
CA VAL A 229 -4.52 10.38 -5.04
C VAL A 229 -4.38 11.83 -5.44
N ILE A 230 -4.11 12.69 -4.46
CA ILE A 230 -3.91 14.13 -4.62
C ILE A 230 -2.42 14.38 -4.81
N LYS A 231 -2.05 14.94 -5.96
CA LYS A 231 -0.66 15.04 -6.40
C LYS A 231 -0.12 16.48 -6.41
N ASP A 232 -0.99 17.48 -6.38
CA ASP A 232 -0.56 18.87 -6.36
C ASP A 232 -0.76 19.56 -5.02
N ALA A 233 0.02 20.61 -4.81
CA ALA A 233 0.01 21.35 -3.55
C ALA A 233 -1.29 22.13 -3.34
N SER A 234 -2.00 22.54 -4.41
CA SER A 234 -3.25 23.30 -4.26
C SER A 234 -4.36 22.43 -3.68
N ALA A 235 -4.61 21.27 -4.27
CA ALA A 235 -5.61 20.34 -3.75
C ALA A 235 -5.22 19.76 -2.38
N ALA A 236 -3.91 19.62 -2.10
CA ALA A 236 -3.39 19.10 -0.86
C ALA A 236 -3.33 20.14 0.29
N ALA A 237 -3.39 21.45 -0.02
CA ALA A 237 -3.18 22.53 0.95
C ALA A 237 -4.10 22.48 2.16
N ILE A 238 -5.33 22.02 1.99
CA ILE A 238 -6.30 21.91 3.09
C ILE A 238 -5.88 20.89 4.18
N TYR A 239 -4.93 19.98 3.85
CA TYR A 239 -4.36 19.00 4.79
C TYR A 239 -3.07 19.46 5.46
N GLY A 240 -2.55 20.63 5.04
CA GLY A 240 -1.45 21.37 5.67
C GLY A 240 -0.09 20.71 5.62
N GLY A 241 0.68 20.94 6.70
CA GLY A 241 2.08 20.57 6.82
C GLY A 241 2.40 19.07 6.79
N ARG A 242 1.42 18.20 6.59
CA ARG A 242 1.63 16.76 6.39
C ARG A 242 1.48 16.31 4.94
N ALA A 243 0.95 17.20 4.09
CA ALA A 243 0.59 16.88 2.72
C ALA A 243 1.70 17.18 1.69
N SER A 244 2.89 17.58 2.14
CA SER A 244 4.01 17.94 1.28
C SER A 244 4.48 16.83 0.34
N PHE A 245 4.24 15.58 0.70
CA PHE A 245 4.55 14.39 -0.09
C PHE A 245 3.36 13.89 -0.93
N GLY A 246 2.24 14.67 -0.98
CA GLY A 246 0.97 14.26 -1.57
C GLY A 246 0.04 13.58 -0.56
N VAL A 247 -1.20 13.32 -0.97
CA VAL A 247 -2.23 12.74 -0.10
C VAL A 247 -2.93 11.59 -0.81
N ILE A 248 -3.16 10.50 -0.10
CA ILE A 248 -3.99 9.38 -0.54
C ILE A 248 -5.23 9.34 0.33
N LEU A 249 -6.39 9.59 -0.29
CA LEU A 249 -7.69 9.52 0.39
C LEU A 249 -8.35 8.19 0.09
N VAL A 250 -8.59 7.40 1.10
CA VAL A 250 -9.37 6.17 1.03
C VAL A 250 -10.76 6.45 1.54
N THR A 251 -11.76 6.18 0.72
CA THR A 251 -13.17 6.21 1.11
C THR A 251 -13.65 4.77 1.26
N THR A 252 -14.20 4.43 2.41
CA THR A 252 -14.74 3.10 2.66
C THR A 252 -16.22 3.01 2.28
N LYS A 253 -16.69 1.79 2.00
CA LYS A 253 -18.08 1.50 1.66
C LYS A 253 -19.03 1.90 2.79
N SER A 254 -20.23 2.31 2.39
CA SER A 254 -21.33 2.67 3.31
C SER A 254 -22.58 1.87 3.00
N GLY A 255 -23.56 1.87 3.91
CA GLY A 255 -24.86 1.27 3.68
C GLY A 255 -25.70 2.02 2.64
N SER A 256 -26.60 1.31 1.94
CA SER A 256 -27.56 1.91 1.01
C SER A 256 -28.84 2.35 1.76
N SER A 257 -29.62 3.24 1.13
CA SER A 257 -30.90 3.72 1.66
C SER A 257 -32.12 3.11 0.97
N ASP A 258 -31.95 2.04 0.18
CA ASP A 258 -33.00 1.43 -0.65
C ASP A 258 -33.92 0.45 0.10
N GLY A 259 -33.77 0.33 1.41
CA GLY A 259 -34.58 -0.58 2.24
C GLY A 259 -34.19 -2.06 2.14
N LYS A 260 -33.13 -2.38 1.37
CA LYS A 260 -32.70 -3.77 1.15
C LYS A 260 -31.45 -4.08 1.94
N VAL A 261 -31.37 -5.28 2.48
CA VAL A 261 -30.14 -5.82 3.07
C VAL A 261 -29.45 -6.65 1.99
N GLN A 262 -28.18 -6.35 1.76
CA GLN A 262 -27.31 -7.05 0.82
C GLN A 262 -26.21 -7.77 1.60
N ILE A 263 -26.07 -9.06 1.33
CA ILE A 263 -24.99 -9.90 1.86
C ILE A 263 -24.08 -10.26 0.69
N SER A 264 -22.79 -10.02 0.85
CA SER A 264 -21.78 -10.32 -0.16
C SER A 264 -20.67 -11.17 0.45
N TYR A 265 -20.27 -12.21 -0.26
CA TYR A 265 -19.10 -13.02 0.07
C TYR A 265 -18.13 -13.01 -1.11
N SER A 266 -16.86 -12.80 -0.82
CA SER A 266 -15.77 -12.88 -1.78
C SER A 266 -14.70 -13.83 -1.24
N GLY A 267 -14.37 -14.87 -1.99
CA GLY A 267 -13.32 -15.83 -1.67
C GLY A 267 -12.28 -15.89 -2.78
N ARG A 268 -11.01 -15.94 -2.41
CA ARG A 268 -9.90 -16.09 -3.34
C ARG A 268 -8.91 -17.11 -2.79
N VAL A 269 -8.47 -18.01 -3.67
CA VAL A 269 -7.36 -18.94 -3.43
C VAL A 269 -6.39 -18.79 -4.60
N GLY A 270 -5.10 -18.78 -4.32
CA GLY A 270 -4.08 -18.62 -5.35
C GLY A 270 -2.71 -19.07 -4.87
N TRP A 271 -1.77 -18.98 -5.80
CA TRP A 271 -0.37 -19.28 -5.56
C TRP A 271 0.49 -18.16 -6.11
N THR A 272 1.56 -17.82 -5.39
CA THR A 272 2.59 -16.90 -5.85
C THR A 272 3.87 -17.65 -6.12
N GLU A 273 4.62 -17.22 -7.13
CA GLU A 273 5.92 -17.79 -7.51
C GLU A 273 7.00 -16.71 -7.38
N PRO A 274 8.24 -17.08 -7.01
CA PRO A 274 9.35 -16.13 -7.00
C PRO A 274 9.64 -15.65 -8.42
N THR A 275 10.02 -14.37 -8.54
CA THR A 275 10.44 -13.77 -9.82
C THR A 275 11.96 -13.78 -10.02
N THR A 276 12.71 -14.22 -9.00
CA THR A 276 14.16 -14.37 -9.07
C THR A 276 14.53 -15.62 -9.86
N SER A 277 15.72 -15.65 -10.46
CA SER A 277 16.25 -16.86 -11.09
C SER A 277 16.48 -17.95 -10.04
N THR A 278 16.11 -19.17 -10.38
CA THR A 278 16.34 -20.39 -9.58
C THR A 278 17.35 -21.32 -10.24
N ASP A 279 17.97 -20.84 -11.34
CA ASP A 279 18.94 -21.60 -12.11
C ASP A 279 20.33 -21.47 -11.49
N TYR A 280 20.62 -22.31 -10.54
CA TYR A 280 21.92 -22.44 -9.89
C TYR A 280 22.65 -23.68 -10.36
N GLU A 281 23.99 -23.62 -10.39
CA GLU A 281 24.79 -24.82 -10.59
C GLU A 281 24.65 -25.76 -9.39
N ASN A 282 23.96 -26.86 -9.56
CA ASN A 282 23.69 -27.87 -8.55
C ASN A 282 24.57 -29.11 -8.65
N ARG A 283 25.52 -29.12 -9.60
CA ARG A 283 26.49 -30.21 -9.75
C ARG A 283 27.76 -29.88 -8.99
N GLY A 284 28.09 -30.70 -7.99
CA GLY A 284 29.19 -30.45 -7.05
C GLY A 284 30.54 -30.20 -7.73
N TYR A 285 30.90 -30.97 -8.71
CA TYR A 285 32.17 -30.80 -9.46
C TYR A 285 32.28 -29.44 -10.14
N TYR A 286 31.26 -29.06 -10.91
CA TYR A 286 31.29 -27.80 -11.66
C TYR A 286 31.25 -26.60 -10.76
N HIS A 287 30.44 -26.65 -9.68
CA HIS A 287 30.35 -25.56 -8.72
C HIS A 287 31.68 -25.33 -7.98
N VAL A 288 32.32 -26.41 -7.47
CA VAL A 288 33.64 -26.33 -6.81
C VAL A 288 34.69 -25.81 -7.79
N SER A 289 34.73 -26.35 -9.04
CA SER A 289 35.66 -25.91 -10.05
C SER A 289 35.52 -24.45 -10.40
N LEU A 290 34.27 -23.95 -10.48
CA LEU A 290 33.98 -22.54 -10.75
C LEU A 290 34.46 -21.65 -9.59
N VAL A 291 34.14 -22.01 -8.35
CA VAL A 291 34.59 -21.26 -7.18
C VAL A 291 36.11 -21.23 -7.08
N ASP A 292 36.77 -22.36 -7.28
CA ASP A 292 38.25 -22.46 -7.27
C ASP A 292 38.86 -21.58 -8.36
N GLN A 293 38.26 -21.55 -9.57
CA GLN A 293 38.75 -20.73 -10.70
C GLN A 293 38.83 -19.25 -10.34
N PHE A 294 37.86 -18.73 -9.57
CA PHE A 294 37.88 -17.35 -9.11
C PHE A 294 38.66 -17.14 -7.81
N TYR A 295 38.74 -18.14 -6.95
CA TYR A 295 39.36 -18.00 -5.63
C TYR A 295 40.89 -18.17 -5.66
N ILE A 296 41.41 -19.13 -6.45
CA ILE A 296 42.87 -19.44 -6.55
C ILE A 296 43.67 -18.21 -6.99
N PRO A 297 43.27 -17.44 -8.03
CA PRO A 297 44.02 -16.27 -8.47
C PRO A 297 44.19 -15.23 -7.35
N ASN A 298 43.20 -15.04 -6.53
CA ASN A 298 43.16 -14.04 -5.47
C ASN A 298 43.83 -14.50 -4.16
N ASN A 299 43.78 -15.80 -3.86
CA ASN A 299 44.20 -16.32 -2.55
C ASN A 299 45.37 -17.30 -2.60
N GLY A 300 45.81 -17.71 -3.80
CA GLY A 300 46.92 -18.66 -4.00
C GLY A 300 46.62 -20.10 -3.57
N ARG A 301 45.37 -20.39 -3.18
CA ARG A 301 44.88 -21.71 -2.75
C ARG A 301 43.43 -21.90 -3.20
N ARG A 302 42.96 -23.14 -3.18
CA ARG A 302 41.53 -23.44 -3.39
C ARG A 302 40.67 -22.88 -2.28
N TYR A 303 39.43 -22.61 -2.59
CA TYR A 303 38.39 -22.27 -1.60
C TYR A 303 38.10 -23.43 -0.66
N THR A 304 38.12 -24.65 -1.23
CA THR A 304 37.96 -25.89 -0.51
C THR A 304 39.30 -26.65 -0.37
N SER A 305 39.37 -27.57 0.58
CA SER A 305 40.52 -28.45 0.79
C SER A 305 40.42 -29.79 0.03
N TYR A 306 39.67 -29.83 -1.09
CA TYR A 306 39.59 -31.00 -1.95
C TYR A 306 40.95 -31.28 -2.61
N THR A 307 41.38 -32.54 -2.55
CA THR A 307 42.55 -33.04 -3.30
C THR A 307 42.19 -33.32 -4.76
N GLU A 308 43.20 -33.68 -5.60
CA GLU A 308 42.97 -34.12 -6.96
C GLU A 308 42.14 -35.40 -7.04
N GLU A 309 42.32 -36.30 -6.07
CA GLU A 309 41.51 -37.51 -5.90
C GLU A 309 40.07 -37.19 -5.57
N ASP A 310 39.83 -36.24 -4.65
CA ASP A 310 38.45 -35.75 -4.35
C ASP A 310 37.80 -35.14 -5.59
N MET A 311 38.52 -34.38 -6.38
CA MET A 311 38.00 -33.80 -7.63
C MET A 311 37.65 -34.88 -8.65
N LYS A 312 38.35 -36.04 -8.69
CA LYS A 312 37.91 -37.16 -9.50
C LYS A 312 36.65 -37.82 -8.97
N GLU A 313 36.53 -37.99 -7.66
CA GLU A 313 35.29 -38.48 -7.04
C GLU A 313 34.09 -37.57 -7.32
N LEU A 314 34.28 -36.25 -7.27
CA LEU A 314 33.26 -35.28 -7.66
C LEU A 314 32.91 -35.38 -9.16
N TRP A 315 33.92 -35.58 -10.01
CA TRP A 315 33.72 -35.77 -11.44
C TRP A 315 32.90 -37.01 -11.78
N GLU A 316 33.20 -38.16 -11.11
CA GLU A 316 32.47 -39.41 -11.29
C GLU A 316 30.98 -39.28 -10.90
N ARG A 317 30.66 -38.45 -9.89
CA ARG A 317 29.29 -38.19 -9.39
C ARG A 317 28.60 -37.00 -10.06
N ARG A 318 29.24 -36.24 -10.94
CA ARG A 318 28.75 -34.96 -11.49
C ARG A 318 27.36 -34.98 -12.14
N ASN A 319 26.89 -36.16 -12.54
CA ASN A 319 25.59 -36.38 -13.16
C ASN A 319 24.59 -37.12 -12.26
N ASP A 320 24.98 -37.46 -11.02
CA ASP A 320 24.10 -38.16 -10.09
C ASP A 320 23.03 -37.21 -9.57
N LYS A 321 21.79 -37.43 -9.96
CA LYS A 321 20.64 -36.61 -9.51
C LYS A 321 20.16 -36.98 -8.09
N THR A 322 20.50 -38.18 -7.65
CA THR A 322 20.18 -38.73 -6.34
C THR A 322 21.39 -39.52 -5.85
N GLU A 323 21.50 -39.67 -4.54
CA GLU A 323 22.57 -40.48 -3.94
C GLU A 323 22.45 -41.96 -4.34
N ASP A 324 23.55 -42.54 -4.82
CA ASP A 324 23.66 -43.96 -5.09
C ASP A 324 24.25 -44.65 -3.84
N PRO A 325 23.55 -45.62 -3.23
CA PRO A 325 24.08 -46.35 -2.07
C PRO A 325 25.42 -47.04 -2.29
N ALA A 326 25.73 -47.43 -3.55
CA ALA A 326 27.04 -48.02 -3.89
C ALA A 326 28.14 -46.95 -4.01
N ARG A 327 27.74 -45.67 -4.11
CA ARG A 327 28.61 -44.51 -4.29
C ARG A 327 28.05 -43.29 -3.52
N PRO A 328 28.09 -43.36 -2.17
CA PRO A 328 27.42 -42.36 -1.35
C PRO A 328 28.03 -40.97 -1.56
N TRP A 329 27.19 -39.93 -1.34
CA TRP A 329 27.62 -38.53 -1.42
C TRP A 329 28.49 -38.09 -0.26
N THR A 330 28.42 -38.80 0.91
CA THR A 330 29.27 -38.55 2.04
C THR A 330 30.11 -39.81 2.34
N VAL A 331 31.42 -39.62 2.34
CA VAL A 331 32.37 -40.69 2.61
C VAL A 331 33.15 -40.39 3.90
N LEU A 332 33.38 -41.42 4.73
CA LEU A 332 34.25 -41.31 5.88
C LEU A 332 35.69 -41.58 5.46
N ASP A 333 36.59 -40.68 5.79
CA ASP A 333 38.01 -40.79 5.48
C ASP A 333 38.87 -40.40 6.71
N LYS A 334 40.15 -40.61 6.63
CA LYS A 334 41.10 -40.22 7.66
C LYS A 334 42.16 -39.28 7.10
N ARG A 335 42.11 -38.02 7.51
CA ARG A 335 43.06 -36.98 7.08
C ARG A 335 43.83 -36.43 8.27
N ASN A 336 45.12 -36.30 8.14
CA ASN A 336 45.99 -35.83 9.24
C ASN A 336 45.75 -36.57 10.58
N GLY A 337 45.42 -37.88 10.51
CA GLY A 337 45.17 -38.69 11.70
C GLY A 337 43.76 -38.59 12.28
N GLN A 338 42.89 -37.68 11.75
CA GLN A 338 41.54 -37.45 12.23
C GLN A 338 40.51 -38.01 11.25
N ASN A 339 39.42 -38.61 11.75
CA ASN A 339 38.29 -38.99 10.92
C ASN A 339 37.57 -37.75 10.44
N VAL A 340 37.25 -37.69 9.13
CA VAL A 340 36.57 -36.55 8.46
C VAL A 340 35.41 -37.04 7.63
N TYR A 341 34.43 -36.15 7.41
CA TYR A 341 33.45 -36.31 6.34
C TYR A 341 33.99 -35.66 5.05
N LEU A 342 33.97 -36.42 3.97
CA LEU A 342 34.20 -35.93 2.60
C LEU A 342 32.87 -35.91 1.88
N TYR A 343 32.56 -34.79 1.19
CA TYR A 343 31.28 -34.56 0.56
C TYR A 343 31.44 -34.51 -0.94
N TYR A 344 30.66 -35.31 -1.65
CA TYR A 344 30.64 -35.40 -3.11
C TYR A 344 29.21 -35.30 -3.68
N ALA A 345 28.37 -34.46 -3.08
CA ALA A 345 26.98 -34.33 -3.41
C ALA A 345 26.74 -33.48 -4.69
N ASN A 346 25.48 -33.49 -5.15
CA ASN A 346 24.92 -32.59 -6.16
C ASN A 346 23.64 -32.00 -5.58
N THR A 347 23.80 -31.17 -4.57
CA THR A 347 22.66 -30.62 -3.81
C THR A 347 22.06 -29.42 -4.51
N ASP A 348 20.78 -29.50 -4.82
CA ASP A 348 19.98 -28.35 -5.26
C ASP A 348 19.52 -27.59 -4.02
N TRP A 349 20.27 -26.56 -3.66
CA TRP A 349 19.98 -25.73 -2.49
C TRP A 349 18.70 -24.95 -2.63
N TRP A 350 18.30 -24.53 -3.85
CA TRP A 350 17.05 -23.85 -4.04
C TRP A 350 15.87 -24.75 -3.67
N GLN A 351 15.83 -25.95 -4.28
CA GLN A 351 14.77 -26.92 -4.02
C GLN A 351 14.74 -27.42 -2.57
N TYR A 352 15.88 -27.47 -1.90
CA TYR A 352 15.97 -27.87 -0.50
C TYR A 352 15.42 -26.80 0.45
N LEU A 353 15.78 -25.53 0.23
CA LEU A 353 15.49 -24.42 1.14
C LEU A 353 14.15 -23.75 0.87
N PHE A 354 13.76 -23.61 -0.42
CA PHE A 354 12.68 -22.74 -0.83
C PHE A 354 11.58 -23.48 -1.59
N LYS A 355 10.38 -22.91 -1.56
CA LYS A 355 9.20 -23.36 -2.30
C LYS A 355 9.09 -22.60 -3.62
N ASP A 356 8.79 -23.30 -4.71
CA ASP A 356 8.46 -22.68 -5.99
C ASP A 356 7.07 -22.04 -5.98
N LYS A 357 6.12 -22.60 -5.23
CA LYS A 357 4.73 -22.13 -5.12
C LYS A 357 4.34 -21.91 -3.67
N LYS A 358 3.86 -20.72 -3.39
CA LYS A 358 3.41 -20.29 -2.06
C LYS A 358 1.90 -20.08 -2.08
N PRO A 359 1.12 -20.80 -1.27
CA PRO A 359 -0.32 -20.63 -1.25
C PRO A 359 -0.74 -19.33 -0.56
N LEU A 360 -1.78 -18.72 -1.08
CA LEU A 360 -2.48 -17.61 -0.46
C LEU A 360 -3.98 -17.84 -0.51
N GLN A 361 -4.69 -17.36 0.50
CA GLN A 361 -6.16 -17.36 0.52
C GLN A 361 -6.68 -16.10 1.20
N SER A 362 -7.80 -15.62 0.69
CA SER A 362 -8.50 -14.46 1.24
C SER A 362 -10.01 -14.70 1.19
N HIS A 363 -10.67 -14.42 2.30
CA HIS A 363 -12.13 -14.54 2.44
C HIS A 363 -12.68 -13.26 3.03
N ASN A 364 -13.74 -12.73 2.46
CA ASN A 364 -14.42 -11.56 2.94
C ASN A 364 -15.92 -11.75 2.92
N ILE A 365 -16.58 -11.38 4.00
CA ILE A 365 -18.03 -11.30 4.08
C ILE A 365 -18.44 -9.88 4.44
N SER A 366 -19.44 -9.33 3.79
CA SER A 366 -20.01 -8.04 4.15
C SER A 366 -21.52 -8.06 4.12
N ILE A 367 -22.12 -7.25 5.01
CA ILE A 367 -23.54 -7.04 5.12
C ILE A 367 -23.78 -5.54 5.10
N SER A 368 -24.58 -5.08 4.16
CA SER A 368 -24.92 -3.66 4.05
C SER A 368 -26.41 -3.49 3.84
N GLY A 369 -26.94 -2.35 4.24
CA GLY A 369 -28.34 -2.03 4.08
C GLY A 369 -28.72 -0.77 4.82
N GLY A 370 -30.00 -0.49 4.85
CA GLY A 370 -30.50 0.63 5.61
C GLY A 370 -31.82 1.16 5.08
N THR A 371 -32.28 2.19 5.71
CA THR A 371 -33.43 3.00 5.36
C THR A 371 -33.01 4.45 5.14
N ASN A 372 -33.94 5.33 4.84
CA ASN A 372 -33.63 6.79 4.76
C ASN A 372 -33.09 7.36 6.08
N LYS A 373 -33.36 6.70 7.22
CA LYS A 373 -32.92 7.19 8.55
C LYS A 373 -31.72 6.45 9.13
N LEU A 374 -31.48 5.20 8.74
CA LEU A 374 -30.38 4.39 9.28
C LEU A 374 -29.70 3.66 8.14
N LYS A 375 -28.40 3.77 8.05
CA LYS A 375 -27.55 3.06 7.09
C LYS A 375 -26.46 2.31 7.83
N PHE A 376 -26.15 1.11 7.40
CA PHE A 376 -25.09 0.33 7.99
C PHE A 376 -24.31 -0.48 6.96
N TYR A 377 -23.04 -0.63 7.23
CA TYR A 377 -22.11 -1.51 6.52
C TYR A 377 -21.27 -2.25 7.58
N LEU A 378 -21.24 -3.57 7.51
CA LEU A 378 -20.45 -4.44 8.37
C LEU A 378 -19.64 -5.39 7.50
N SER A 379 -18.37 -5.60 7.80
CA SER A 379 -17.56 -6.59 7.08
C SER A 379 -16.60 -7.31 8.02
N ALA A 380 -16.24 -8.53 7.63
CA ALA A 380 -15.18 -9.31 8.24
C ALA A 380 -14.32 -9.95 7.14
N GLY A 381 -13.01 -9.80 7.27
CA GLY A 381 -12.02 -10.29 6.31
C GLY A 381 -10.98 -11.18 6.97
N TYR A 382 -10.57 -12.22 6.27
CA TYR A 382 -9.46 -13.10 6.62
C TYR A 382 -8.53 -13.24 5.43
N ASN A 383 -7.22 -13.10 5.67
CA ASN A 383 -6.18 -13.34 4.68
C ASN A 383 -5.09 -14.20 5.30
N SER A 384 -4.57 -15.16 4.54
CA SER A 384 -3.44 -16.00 4.94
C SER A 384 -2.51 -16.24 3.76
N GLU A 385 -1.21 -16.09 4.00
CA GLU A 385 -0.14 -16.29 3.03
C GLU A 385 0.97 -17.12 3.67
N GLU A 386 1.52 -18.07 2.93
CA GLU A 386 2.75 -18.74 3.29
C GLU A 386 3.94 -18.13 2.56
N GLY A 387 5.11 -18.18 3.20
CA GLY A 387 6.34 -17.69 2.60
C GLY A 387 7.14 -18.79 1.89
N MET A 388 8.36 -18.43 1.55
CA MET A 388 9.21 -19.24 0.66
C MET A 388 9.88 -20.41 1.36
N TYR A 389 10.13 -20.36 2.68
CA TYR A 389 10.87 -21.41 3.35
C TYR A 389 10.13 -22.75 3.33
N ARG A 390 10.81 -23.80 2.88
CA ARG A 390 10.27 -25.16 2.88
C ARG A 390 10.30 -25.77 4.28
N ARG A 391 11.35 -25.47 5.04
CA ARG A 391 11.52 -25.83 6.43
C ARG A 391 11.29 -24.62 7.31
N ASN A 392 10.67 -24.80 8.49
CA ASN A 392 10.28 -23.70 9.38
C ASN A 392 9.56 -22.57 8.63
N THR A 393 8.50 -22.96 7.89
CA THR A 393 7.78 -22.11 6.95
C THR A 393 7.28 -20.83 7.59
N ASP A 394 7.61 -19.72 7.00
CA ASP A 394 7.07 -18.42 7.38
C ASP A 394 5.60 -18.27 6.98
N LYS A 395 4.80 -17.66 7.86
CA LYS A 395 3.34 -17.54 7.69
C LYS A 395 2.85 -16.18 8.15
N PHE A 396 2.02 -15.61 7.31
CA PHE A 396 1.30 -14.37 7.59
C PHE A 396 -0.20 -14.64 7.65
N ARG A 397 -0.87 -14.06 8.66
CA ARG A 397 -2.33 -14.08 8.80
C ARG A 397 -2.81 -12.67 9.14
N ARG A 398 -3.92 -12.27 8.55
CA ARG A 398 -4.57 -10.99 8.80
C ARG A 398 -6.06 -11.17 8.99
N ILE A 399 -6.61 -10.50 9.99
CA ILE A 399 -8.05 -10.41 10.26
C ILE A 399 -8.42 -8.93 10.27
N ASN A 400 -9.48 -8.59 9.56
CA ASN A 400 -10.07 -7.26 9.56
C ASN A 400 -11.53 -7.35 9.98
N PHE A 401 -11.99 -6.37 10.72
CA PHE A 401 -13.40 -6.10 10.95
C PHE A 401 -13.66 -4.61 10.72
N HIS A 402 -14.76 -4.30 10.01
CA HIS A 402 -15.16 -2.94 9.75
C HIS A 402 -16.65 -2.78 10.01
N SER A 403 -17.02 -1.71 10.72
CA SER A 403 -18.39 -1.34 11.02
C SER A 403 -18.60 0.15 10.75
N ARG A 404 -19.52 0.49 9.86
CA ARG A 404 -19.91 1.87 9.60
C ARG A 404 -21.42 1.98 9.73
N ILE A 405 -21.87 2.82 10.67
CA ILE A 405 -23.27 3.06 10.96
C ILE A 405 -23.53 4.56 10.90
N SER A 406 -24.60 4.99 10.24
CA SER A 406 -25.01 6.39 10.15
C SER A 406 -26.52 6.50 10.38
N ALA A 407 -26.91 7.36 11.28
CA ALA A 407 -28.30 7.56 11.68
C ALA A 407 -28.70 9.05 11.56
N ASP A 408 -29.73 9.34 10.78
CA ASP A 408 -30.42 10.63 10.74
C ASP A 408 -31.40 10.70 11.91
N ILE A 409 -30.96 11.30 13.03
CA ILE A 409 -31.75 11.44 14.26
C ILE A 409 -32.92 12.40 14.01
N THR A 410 -32.60 13.50 13.30
CA THR A 410 -33.56 14.47 12.80
C THR A 410 -33.15 14.87 11.38
N ASP A 411 -33.97 15.70 10.72
CA ASP A 411 -33.65 16.20 9.37
C ASP A 411 -32.40 17.11 9.35
N TRP A 412 -32.02 17.67 10.52
CA TRP A 412 -30.86 18.54 10.67
C TRP A 412 -29.70 17.94 11.46
N LEU A 413 -29.85 16.73 12.05
CA LEU A 413 -28.83 16.07 12.88
C LEU A 413 -28.61 14.63 12.39
N ASN A 414 -27.40 14.34 11.91
CA ASN A 414 -26.91 13.00 11.66
C ASN A 414 -25.78 12.64 12.62
N ILE A 415 -25.77 11.41 13.09
CA ILE A 415 -24.69 10.82 13.88
C ILE A 415 -24.18 9.60 13.13
N SER A 416 -22.87 9.54 12.91
CA SER A 416 -22.24 8.36 12.32
C SER A 416 -21.06 7.89 13.14
N ASN A 417 -20.84 6.57 13.11
CA ASN A 417 -19.67 5.94 13.70
C ASN A 417 -19.03 5.01 12.67
N ASN A 418 -17.71 5.06 12.61
CA ASN A 418 -16.87 4.20 11.80
C ASN A 418 -15.82 3.54 12.70
N THR A 419 -15.87 2.21 12.82
CA THR A 419 -14.97 1.43 13.67
C THR A 419 -14.25 0.38 12.82
N GLU A 420 -12.94 0.36 12.91
CA GLU A 420 -12.06 -0.55 12.21
C GLU A 420 -11.22 -1.34 13.22
N PHE A 421 -11.13 -2.63 13.03
CA PHE A 421 -10.22 -3.51 13.74
C PHE A 421 -9.35 -4.26 12.75
N PHE A 422 -8.06 -4.31 13.04
CA PHE A 422 -7.07 -5.04 12.27
C PHE A 422 -6.19 -5.82 13.23
N ASN A 423 -5.95 -7.09 12.91
CA ASN A 423 -4.95 -7.92 13.57
C ASN A 423 -4.12 -8.63 12.51
N SER A 424 -2.82 -8.62 12.65
CA SER A 424 -1.93 -9.46 11.85
C SER A 424 -0.91 -10.18 12.70
N ASN A 425 -0.58 -11.40 12.27
CA ASN A 425 0.48 -12.21 12.84
C ASN A 425 1.40 -12.70 11.72
N TYR A 426 2.68 -12.44 11.87
CA TYR A 426 3.74 -12.96 11.02
C TYR A 426 4.70 -13.77 11.85
N THR A 427 4.87 -15.05 11.48
CA THR A 427 5.83 -15.96 12.09
C THR A 427 6.87 -16.33 11.06
N TYR A 428 8.16 -16.34 11.42
CA TYR A 428 9.25 -16.62 10.49
C TYR A 428 10.47 -17.17 11.22
N PRO A 429 11.36 -17.91 10.53
CA PRO A 429 12.61 -18.41 11.11
C PRO A 429 13.57 -17.26 11.46
N GLY A 430 14.46 -17.51 12.40
CA GLY A 430 15.12 -16.53 13.23
C GLY A 430 16.21 -15.65 12.64
N LEU A 431 16.59 -15.68 11.37
CA LEU A 431 17.72 -14.88 10.92
C LEU A 431 17.52 -14.19 9.58
N GLY A 432 18.04 -12.96 9.51
CA GLY A 432 18.20 -12.20 8.27
C GLY A 432 16.91 -11.96 7.50
N GLY A 433 16.96 -11.15 6.48
CA GLY A 433 15.88 -11.06 5.51
C GLY A 433 15.97 -12.17 4.48
N ILE A 434 14.88 -12.50 3.81
CA ILE A 434 14.85 -13.54 2.76
C ILE A 434 15.92 -13.31 1.68
N ASN A 435 16.16 -12.05 1.31
CA ASN A 435 17.17 -11.70 0.32
C ASN A 435 18.59 -12.06 0.79
N SER A 436 18.89 -11.81 2.07
CA SER A 436 20.16 -12.21 2.68
C SER A 436 20.32 -13.73 2.67
N ASN A 437 19.26 -14.46 3.02
CA ASN A 437 19.31 -15.92 3.09
C ASN A 437 19.43 -16.56 1.69
N ILE A 438 18.80 -15.98 0.66
CA ILE A 438 19.03 -16.40 -0.72
C ILE A 438 20.47 -16.14 -1.14
N SER A 439 21.03 -14.97 -0.82
CA SER A 439 22.43 -14.65 -1.11
C SER A 439 23.42 -15.58 -0.41
N GLN A 440 23.16 -15.94 0.84
CA GLN A 440 23.98 -16.91 1.58
C GLN A 440 23.93 -18.31 0.97
N ALA A 441 22.75 -18.75 0.53
CA ALA A 441 22.60 -20.02 -0.18
C ALA A 441 23.40 -20.04 -1.51
N GLN A 442 23.41 -18.89 -2.23
CA GLN A 442 24.17 -18.75 -3.46
C GLN A 442 25.69 -18.69 -3.24
N ASN A 443 26.13 -17.89 -2.26
CA ASN A 443 27.55 -17.58 -2.10
C ASN A 443 28.29 -18.64 -1.27
N HIS A 444 27.63 -19.24 -0.29
CA HIS A 444 28.26 -20.15 0.67
C HIS A 444 27.62 -21.54 0.69
N GLY A 445 26.74 -21.84 -0.23
CA GLY A 445 26.08 -23.12 -0.40
C GLY A 445 26.69 -23.93 -1.53
N LEU A 446 27.89 -24.51 -1.32
CA LEU A 446 28.50 -25.38 -2.34
C LEU A 446 27.60 -26.59 -2.62
N ALA A 447 27.34 -26.85 -3.89
CA ALA A 447 26.52 -27.98 -4.32
C ALA A 447 27.15 -29.33 -3.97
N SER A 448 28.45 -29.36 -3.74
CA SER A 448 29.16 -30.56 -3.30
C SER A 448 28.85 -31.00 -1.86
N PHE A 449 28.22 -30.14 -1.05
CA PHE A 449 27.84 -30.47 0.32
C PHE A 449 26.45 -31.07 0.38
N PRO A 450 26.22 -32.14 1.18
CA PRO A 450 24.90 -32.69 1.43
C PRO A 450 24.09 -31.78 2.35
N THR A 451 22.81 -32.07 2.51
CA THR A 451 21.90 -31.30 3.39
C THR A 451 22.13 -31.57 4.87
N GLN A 452 22.61 -32.74 5.21
CA GLN A 452 22.92 -33.22 6.57
C GLN A 452 24.09 -34.20 6.53
N ASN A 453 24.77 -34.38 7.66
CA ASN A 453 25.71 -35.47 7.86
C ASN A 453 24.97 -36.81 7.92
N PRO A 454 25.66 -37.94 7.67
CA PRO A 454 25.06 -39.29 7.77
C PRO A 454 24.48 -39.63 9.15
N ASP A 455 24.97 -39.01 10.21
CA ASP A 455 24.45 -39.15 11.58
C ASP A 455 23.24 -38.23 11.88
N GLY A 456 22.75 -37.49 10.87
CA GLY A 456 21.62 -36.59 10.99
C GLY A 456 21.96 -35.21 11.59
N THR A 457 23.23 -34.94 11.88
CA THR A 457 23.64 -33.61 12.38
C THR A 457 23.70 -32.57 11.26
N SER A 458 23.45 -31.31 11.61
CA SER A 458 23.52 -30.18 10.66
C SER A 458 24.99 -29.87 10.30
N LEU A 459 25.17 -29.24 9.12
CA LEU A 459 26.44 -28.70 8.68
C LEU A 459 26.54 -27.21 9.05
N TYR A 460 27.74 -26.84 9.55
CA TYR A 460 28.09 -25.43 9.79
C TYR A 460 29.51 -25.13 9.32
N THR A 461 30.51 -25.77 9.96
CA THR A 461 31.91 -25.82 9.49
C THR A 461 32.25 -27.24 9.17
N THR A 462 33.16 -27.44 8.21
CA THR A 462 33.62 -28.77 7.79
C THR A 462 35.15 -28.81 7.76
N SER A 463 35.72 -30.01 7.54
CA SER A 463 37.15 -30.14 7.26
C SER A 463 37.54 -29.67 5.85
N LEU A 464 36.56 -29.40 4.99
CA LEU A 464 36.78 -29.06 3.59
C LEU A 464 36.79 -27.56 3.31
N THR A 465 36.37 -26.72 4.25
CA THR A 465 36.39 -25.27 4.11
C THR A 465 36.55 -24.55 5.45
N ASP A 466 37.28 -23.44 5.43
CA ASP A 466 37.42 -22.56 6.60
C ASP A 466 36.19 -21.67 6.83
N TYR A 467 35.23 -21.64 5.90
CA TYR A 467 34.06 -20.77 5.95
C TYR A 467 32.85 -21.52 6.51
N ALA A 468 32.01 -20.78 7.19
CA ALA A 468 30.73 -21.29 7.63
C ALA A 468 29.78 -21.54 6.45
N ILE A 469 29.17 -22.72 6.40
CA ILE A 469 28.22 -23.08 5.34
C ILE A 469 26.94 -22.24 5.53
N MET A 470 26.62 -21.42 4.54
CA MET A 470 25.44 -20.54 4.54
C MET A 470 25.28 -19.73 5.86
N ASP A 471 26.38 -19.35 6.51
CA ASP A 471 26.42 -18.65 7.79
C ASP A 471 25.53 -19.26 8.88
N GLY A 472 25.28 -20.58 8.81
CA GLY A 472 24.47 -21.34 9.75
C GLY A 472 22.98 -21.36 9.43
N LEU A 473 22.56 -20.93 8.25
CA LEU A 473 21.14 -20.96 7.84
C LEU A 473 20.51 -22.35 8.00
N LEU A 474 21.27 -23.43 7.68
CA LEU A 474 20.79 -24.82 7.83
C LEU A 474 20.44 -25.13 9.28
N VAL A 475 21.34 -24.79 10.22
CA VAL A 475 21.13 -25.02 11.65
C VAL A 475 19.86 -24.32 12.15
N ILE A 476 19.60 -23.12 11.66
CA ILE A 476 18.44 -22.33 12.05
C ILE A 476 17.13 -22.88 11.48
N LEU A 477 17.13 -23.28 10.22
CA LEU A 477 15.93 -23.82 9.57
C LEU A 477 15.56 -25.22 10.09
N ASP A 478 16.54 -25.98 10.58
CA ASP A 478 16.36 -27.33 11.12
C ASP A 478 16.01 -27.33 12.62
N SER A 479 16.13 -26.19 13.31
CA SER A 479 15.87 -26.06 14.74
C SER A 479 14.56 -25.32 15.03
N GLU A 480 13.75 -25.86 15.93
CA GLU A 480 12.54 -25.19 16.45
C GLU A 480 12.88 -24.04 17.43
N GLY A 481 14.14 -24.00 17.92
CA GLY A 481 14.61 -22.95 18.81
C GLY A 481 14.81 -21.57 18.19
N PHE A 482 14.67 -21.45 16.86
CA PHE A 482 14.79 -20.19 16.14
C PHE A 482 13.45 -19.78 15.57
N ARG A 483 12.77 -18.86 16.21
CA ARG A 483 11.46 -18.40 15.79
C ARG A 483 11.26 -16.93 16.12
N ASN A 484 10.69 -16.21 15.18
CA ASN A 484 10.29 -14.83 15.34
C ASN A 484 8.79 -14.72 15.12
N LYS A 485 8.16 -13.84 15.87
CA LYS A 485 6.74 -13.52 15.73
C LYS A 485 6.54 -12.04 15.87
N THR A 486 5.89 -11.45 14.88
CA THR A 486 5.41 -10.07 14.93
C THR A 486 3.89 -10.07 14.88
N ARG A 487 3.27 -9.54 15.93
CA ARG A 487 1.83 -9.28 15.98
C ARG A 487 1.58 -7.79 15.94
N LYS A 488 0.62 -7.36 15.11
CA LYS A 488 0.18 -5.97 15.02
C LYS A 488 -1.33 -5.95 15.23
N ASP A 489 -1.78 -5.13 16.17
CA ASP A 489 -3.19 -4.88 16.44
C ASP A 489 -3.49 -3.40 16.21
N ASN A 490 -4.57 -3.08 15.52
CA ASN A 490 -5.05 -1.71 15.37
C ASN A 490 -6.55 -1.66 15.63
N PHE A 491 -6.93 -0.82 16.56
CA PHE A 491 -8.33 -0.46 16.79
C PHE A 491 -8.48 1.03 16.52
N LYS A 492 -9.37 1.39 15.61
CA LYS A 492 -9.68 2.79 15.29
C LYS A 492 -11.19 3.00 15.32
N THR A 493 -11.66 4.01 15.99
CA THR A 493 -13.07 4.41 15.98
C THR A 493 -13.18 5.92 15.79
N THR A 494 -14.08 6.32 14.91
CA THR A 494 -14.39 7.71 14.60
C THR A 494 -15.88 7.93 14.75
N THR A 495 -16.27 8.86 15.61
CA THR A 495 -17.66 9.32 15.71
C THR A 495 -17.77 10.71 15.10
N GLU A 496 -18.71 10.90 14.19
CA GLU A 496 -18.96 12.17 13.50
C GLU A 496 -20.39 12.64 13.75
N LEU A 497 -20.52 13.91 14.11
CA LEU A 497 -21.77 14.65 14.17
C LEU A 497 -21.86 15.54 12.94
N THR A 498 -22.96 15.48 12.21
CA THR A 498 -23.26 16.38 11.08
C THR A 498 -24.53 17.17 11.39
N LEU A 499 -24.40 18.48 11.42
CA LEU A 499 -25.48 19.43 11.66
C LEU A 499 -25.82 20.20 10.38
N LYS A 500 -27.10 20.30 10.04
CA LYS A 500 -27.62 21.05 8.88
C LYS A 500 -28.65 22.08 9.36
N PRO A 501 -28.21 23.13 10.09
CA PRO A 501 -29.14 24.07 10.72
C PRO A 501 -29.89 24.97 9.73
N LEU A 502 -29.31 25.20 8.55
CA LEU A 502 -29.85 26.04 7.49
C LEU A 502 -29.64 25.40 6.14
N LYS A 503 -30.47 25.75 5.16
CA LYS A 503 -30.24 25.31 3.78
C LYS A 503 -28.87 25.80 3.27
N GLY A 504 -28.03 24.88 2.83
CA GLY A 504 -26.69 25.17 2.33
C GLY A 504 -25.58 25.19 3.39
N LEU A 505 -25.90 25.22 4.68
CA LEU A 505 -24.92 25.17 5.77
C LEU A 505 -24.85 23.76 6.36
N GLU A 506 -23.65 23.19 6.36
CA GLU A 506 -23.33 21.92 7.02
C GLU A 506 -22.14 22.12 7.98
N ILE A 507 -22.31 21.69 9.22
CA ILE A 507 -21.26 21.71 10.24
C ILE A 507 -20.97 20.28 10.63
N LYS A 508 -19.70 19.89 10.58
CA LYS A 508 -19.23 18.56 10.98
C LYS A 508 -18.25 18.66 12.13
N ALA A 509 -18.39 17.75 13.07
CA ALA A 509 -17.45 17.55 14.16
C ALA A 509 -17.18 16.07 14.31
N ASN A 510 -15.92 15.66 14.24
CA ASN A 510 -15.55 14.27 14.48
C ASN A 510 -14.48 14.14 15.57
N LEU A 511 -14.56 13.02 16.27
CA LEU A 511 -13.58 12.59 17.25
C LEU A 511 -13.11 11.18 16.89
N THR A 512 -11.81 11.01 16.77
CA THR A 512 -11.16 9.73 16.48
C THR A 512 -10.27 9.32 17.64
N TYR A 513 -10.35 8.05 17.98
CA TYR A 513 -9.38 7.35 18.81
C TYR A 513 -8.79 6.19 18.03
N MET A 514 -7.46 6.04 18.05
CA MET A 514 -6.76 4.89 17.47
C MET A 514 -5.70 4.38 18.47
N LEU A 515 -5.73 3.08 18.69
CA LEU A 515 -4.72 2.35 19.44
C LEU A 515 -4.06 1.33 18.49
N TYR A 516 -2.79 1.53 18.22
CA TYR A 516 -1.99 0.59 17.48
C TYR A 516 -0.93 -0.02 18.39
N ASN A 517 -0.88 -1.35 18.43
CA ASN A 517 0.09 -2.09 19.22
C ASN A 517 0.94 -2.96 18.29
N GLN A 518 2.24 -2.93 18.47
CA GLN A 518 3.14 -3.90 17.87
C GLN A 518 3.80 -4.70 18.99
N TYR A 519 3.76 -6.00 18.82
CA TYR A 519 4.34 -6.97 19.75
C TYR A 519 5.27 -7.89 18.95
N ASP A 520 6.57 -7.83 19.27
CA ASP A 520 7.61 -8.63 18.65
C ASP A 520 8.20 -9.61 19.67
N ILE A 521 8.26 -10.88 19.32
CA ILE A 521 8.99 -11.91 20.03
C ILE A 521 10.06 -12.44 19.09
N ARG A 522 11.30 -12.54 19.55
CA ARG A 522 12.39 -13.19 18.84
C ARG A 522 13.07 -14.17 19.76
N ARG A 523 13.13 -15.41 19.32
CA ARG A 523 13.80 -16.51 20.04
C ARG A 523 15.00 -16.99 19.23
N GLN A 524 16.15 -17.00 19.84
CA GLN A 524 17.38 -17.60 19.33
C GLN A 524 17.84 -18.66 20.32
N SER A 525 18.33 -19.78 19.81
CA SER A 525 18.83 -20.91 20.60
C SER A 525 20.29 -21.19 20.27
N ASN A 526 20.93 -22.00 21.03
CA ASN A 526 22.20 -22.59 20.66
C ASN A 526 21.96 -23.52 19.45
N GLY A 527 22.87 -23.47 18.50
CA GLY A 527 22.87 -24.41 17.38
C GLY A 527 23.79 -25.61 17.67
N THR A 528 23.47 -26.75 17.11
CA THR A 528 24.33 -27.92 17.14
C THR A 528 24.72 -28.36 15.75
N TYR A 529 25.96 -28.73 15.55
CA TYR A 529 26.49 -29.26 14.30
C TYR A 529 27.63 -30.22 14.53
N SER A 530 28.00 -31.05 13.55
CA SER A 530 29.19 -31.89 13.57
C SER A 530 30.16 -31.47 12.49
N LYS A 531 31.39 -31.16 12.91
CA LYS A 531 32.50 -30.93 11.98
C LYS A 531 33.20 -32.26 11.65
N TYR A 532 33.26 -33.17 12.61
CA TYR A 532 33.93 -34.46 12.51
C TYR A 532 33.00 -35.61 12.94
N PRO A 533 33.15 -36.80 12.36
CA PRO A 533 32.36 -37.98 12.72
C PRO A 533 32.41 -38.28 14.22
N GLY A 534 31.24 -38.41 14.86
CA GLY A 534 31.11 -38.72 16.28
C GLY A 534 31.35 -37.54 17.23
N GLU A 535 31.58 -36.33 16.73
CA GLU A 535 31.77 -35.13 17.53
C GLU A 535 30.61 -34.16 17.32
N THR A 536 30.01 -33.65 18.37
CA THR A 536 28.99 -32.58 18.28
C THR A 536 29.55 -31.31 18.88
N SER A 537 29.51 -30.27 18.11
CA SER A 537 29.88 -28.90 18.51
C SER A 537 28.65 -28.03 18.75
N ILE A 538 28.78 -27.07 19.66
CA ILE A 538 27.69 -26.14 20.02
C ILE A 538 28.03 -24.73 19.54
N LEU A 539 27.13 -24.15 18.79
CA LEU A 539 27.18 -22.76 18.44
C LEU A 539 26.46 -21.94 19.52
N ASN A 540 27.16 -21.03 20.18
CA ASN A 540 26.65 -20.23 21.28
C ASN A 540 27.01 -18.74 21.19
N THR A 541 27.50 -18.29 20.04
CA THR A 541 27.93 -16.91 19.82
C THR A 541 27.16 -16.25 18.70
N GLY A 542 27.12 -14.94 18.66
CA GLY A 542 26.48 -14.18 17.62
C GLY A 542 24.98 -14.51 17.49
N ASN A 543 24.58 -14.97 16.32
CA ASN A 543 23.20 -15.32 16.02
C ASN A 543 22.70 -16.60 16.72
N PHE A 544 23.62 -17.37 17.33
CA PHE A 544 23.32 -18.59 18.06
C PHE A 544 23.39 -18.41 19.58
N GLN A 545 23.43 -17.17 20.04
CA GLN A 545 23.35 -16.89 21.47
C GLN A 545 21.94 -17.23 21.95
N ASN A 546 21.86 -18.13 22.99
CA ASN A 546 20.59 -18.47 23.58
C ASN A 546 19.98 -17.27 24.26
N GLN A 547 19.01 -16.65 23.60
CA GLN A 547 18.35 -15.42 24.06
C GLN A 547 16.90 -15.34 23.59
N MET A 548 16.12 -14.61 24.35
CA MET A 548 14.75 -14.21 24.00
C MET A 548 14.63 -12.70 24.08
N PHE A 549 13.99 -12.14 23.08
CA PHE A 549 13.69 -10.74 22.97
C PHE A 549 12.19 -10.55 22.88
N GLU A 550 11.64 -9.69 23.71
CA GLU A 550 10.26 -9.22 23.61
C GLU A 550 10.20 -7.71 23.56
N GLN A 551 9.36 -7.19 22.69
CA GLN A 551 9.09 -5.77 22.56
C GLN A 551 7.59 -5.53 22.50
N PHE A 552 7.10 -4.59 23.29
CA PHE A 552 5.76 -4.07 23.23
C PHE A 552 5.83 -2.58 22.90
N ALA A 553 5.17 -2.17 21.80
CA ALA A 553 5.22 -0.81 21.30
C ALA A 553 3.80 -0.27 21.01
N PRO A 554 3.09 0.24 22.04
CA PRO A 554 1.81 0.92 21.87
C PRO A 554 2.00 2.31 21.28
N ASN A 555 1.04 2.68 20.42
CA ASN A 555 0.91 3.99 19.78
C ASN A 555 -0.53 4.43 19.94
N GLU A 556 -0.75 5.49 20.70
CA GLU A 556 -2.07 6.08 20.91
C GLU A 556 -2.20 7.35 20.08
N TYR A 557 -3.32 7.50 19.39
CA TYR A 557 -3.61 8.64 18.56
C TYR A 557 -5.04 9.15 18.82
N TRP A 558 -5.15 10.46 19.03
CA TRP A 558 -6.40 11.18 19.11
C TRP A 558 -6.43 12.27 18.06
N ALA A 559 -7.57 12.42 17.42
CA ALA A 559 -7.79 13.50 16.46
C ALA A 559 -9.21 14.05 16.57
N THR A 560 -9.34 15.34 16.38
CA THR A 560 -10.64 16.00 16.23
C THR A 560 -10.59 16.99 15.08
N ASN A 561 -11.65 17.02 14.30
CA ASN A 561 -11.88 17.99 13.24
C ASN A 561 -13.23 18.64 13.47
N VAL A 562 -13.30 19.96 13.42
CA VAL A 562 -14.54 20.73 13.44
C VAL A 562 -14.52 21.70 12.28
N PHE A 563 -15.49 21.61 11.39
CA PHE A 563 -15.54 22.49 10.22
C PHE A 563 -16.97 22.77 9.79
N ALA A 564 -17.14 23.92 9.17
CA ALA A 564 -18.40 24.35 8.57
C ALA A 564 -18.23 24.57 7.08
N THR A 565 -19.21 24.16 6.32
CA THR A 565 -19.28 24.35 4.86
C THR A 565 -20.60 25.05 4.53
N TYR A 566 -20.52 26.19 3.85
CA TYR A 566 -21.66 26.89 3.30
C TYR A 566 -21.60 26.92 1.78
N GLN A 567 -22.65 26.47 1.13
CA GLN A 567 -22.74 26.45 -0.34
C GLN A 567 -24.03 27.11 -0.82
N GLY A 568 -23.93 27.85 -1.93
CA GLY A 568 -25.05 28.53 -2.53
C GLY A 568 -24.86 28.81 -4.01
N SER A 569 -25.94 29.30 -4.64
CA SER A 569 -25.92 29.71 -6.02
C SER A 569 -26.75 31.00 -6.17
N VAL A 570 -26.20 32.01 -6.88
CA VAL A 570 -26.89 33.25 -7.21
C VAL A 570 -27.18 33.25 -8.69
N SER A 571 -28.46 33.49 -9.04
CA SER A 571 -28.95 33.51 -10.40
C SER A 571 -28.61 32.23 -11.23
N ASN A 572 -28.40 31.11 -10.60
CA ASN A 572 -27.97 29.87 -11.21
C ASN A 572 -26.69 30.01 -12.09
N LYS A 573 -25.89 31.03 -11.85
CA LYS A 573 -24.70 31.37 -12.64
C LYS A 573 -23.45 31.42 -11.77
N HIS A 574 -23.59 31.94 -10.55
CA HIS A 574 -22.50 32.12 -9.59
C HIS A 574 -22.66 31.08 -8.50
N ASN A 575 -21.90 30.01 -8.58
CA ASN A 575 -21.90 28.97 -7.55
C ASN A 575 -20.69 29.18 -6.65
N TYR A 576 -20.93 29.07 -5.34
CA TYR A 576 -19.88 29.20 -4.35
C TYR A 576 -19.99 28.17 -3.23
N LYS A 577 -18.86 27.77 -2.73
CA LYS A 577 -18.74 26.89 -1.56
C LYS A 577 -17.58 27.37 -0.69
N VAL A 578 -17.89 27.72 0.56
CA VAL A 578 -16.91 28.20 1.54
C VAL A 578 -16.81 27.18 2.65
N THR A 579 -15.61 26.74 2.95
CA THR A 579 -15.33 25.80 4.05
C THR A 579 -14.31 26.44 4.98
N GLY A 580 -14.53 26.37 6.29
CA GLY A 580 -13.55 26.78 7.30
C GLY A 580 -13.60 25.86 8.49
N GLY A 581 -12.46 25.61 9.12
CA GLY A 581 -12.40 24.65 10.20
C GLY A 581 -11.12 24.64 10.99
N PHE A 582 -11.12 23.78 11.98
CA PHE A 582 -10.03 23.53 12.92
C PHE A 582 -9.77 22.04 13.02
N ASN A 583 -8.51 21.66 13.15
CA ASN A 583 -8.03 20.30 13.36
C ASN A 583 -7.07 20.27 14.54
N TYR A 584 -7.16 19.26 15.39
CA TYR A 584 -6.22 18.99 16.45
C TYR A 584 -5.91 17.51 16.53
N GLU A 585 -4.62 17.17 16.73
CA GLU A 585 -4.14 15.81 16.83
C GLU A 585 -3.07 15.68 17.90
N THR A 586 -3.05 14.52 18.55
CA THR A 586 -1.97 14.13 19.44
C THR A 586 -1.61 12.67 19.22
N ARG A 587 -0.32 12.35 19.27
CA ARG A 587 0.18 10.99 19.18
C ARG A 587 1.21 10.74 20.26
N TYR A 588 1.02 9.66 20.99
CA TYR A 588 1.91 9.18 22.01
C TYR A 588 2.42 7.78 21.64
N ASN A 589 3.74 7.62 21.60
CA ASN A 589 4.39 6.35 21.33
C ASN A 589 5.18 5.92 22.57
N LYS A 590 5.11 4.66 22.91
CA LYS A 590 5.92 4.05 23.96
C LYS A 590 6.52 2.74 23.44
N THR A 591 7.72 2.43 23.85
CA THR A 591 8.36 1.15 23.57
C THR A 591 8.92 0.61 24.86
N VAL A 592 8.65 -0.63 25.16
CA VAL A 592 9.30 -1.39 26.24
C VAL A 592 9.88 -2.66 25.63
N ARG A 593 11.15 -2.94 25.92
CA ARG A 593 11.90 -4.06 25.38
C ARG A 593 12.59 -4.80 26.51
N GLY A 594 12.42 -6.11 26.56
CA GLY A 594 13.17 -7.03 27.38
C GLY A 594 14.06 -7.95 26.53
N THR A 595 15.26 -8.21 26.97
CA THR A 595 16.12 -9.27 26.40
C THR A 595 16.61 -10.14 27.55
N GLY A 596 16.35 -11.45 27.50
CA GLY A 596 16.81 -12.43 28.46
C GLY A 596 17.75 -13.45 27.82
N TYR A 597 18.73 -13.90 28.54
CA TYR A 597 19.77 -14.79 28.05
C TYR A 597 19.76 -16.13 28.82
N ASN A 598 20.33 -17.17 28.21
CA ASN A 598 20.48 -18.51 28.80
C ASN A 598 19.14 -19.15 29.21
N LEU A 599 18.16 -19.17 28.32
CA LEU A 599 16.88 -19.80 28.60
C LEU A 599 17.05 -21.30 28.78
N LEU A 600 16.34 -21.85 29.76
CA LEU A 600 16.38 -23.27 30.13
C LEU A 600 15.58 -24.18 29.18
N SER A 601 14.79 -23.60 28.27
CA SER A 601 13.97 -24.33 27.32
C SER A 601 14.11 -23.72 25.93
N ASP A 602 14.21 -24.57 24.90
CA ASP A 602 14.20 -24.15 23.49
C ASP A 602 12.77 -24.07 22.90
N VAL A 603 11.78 -24.64 23.62
CA VAL A 603 10.39 -24.76 23.15
C VAL A 603 9.49 -23.71 23.77
N LEU A 604 9.84 -23.17 24.94
CA LEU A 604 9.02 -22.18 25.66
C LEU A 604 9.66 -20.79 25.63
N ASP A 605 8.84 -19.78 25.37
CA ASP A 605 9.24 -18.37 25.32
C ASP A 605 8.68 -17.64 26.54
N ASP A 606 9.44 -17.65 27.65
CA ASP A 606 9.05 -16.95 28.87
C ASP A 606 10.28 -16.47 29.63
N PHE A 607 10.28 -15.21 30.10
CA PHE A 607 11.39 -14.64 30.89
C PHE A 607 11.62 -15.35 32.21
N ASN A 608 10.62 -16.07 32.74
CA ASN A 608 10.81 -16.88 33.96
C ASN A 608 11.81 -18.03 33.74
N LEU A 609 12.01 -18.44 32.49
CA LEU A 609 12.92 -19.52 32.09
C LEU A 609 14.36 -19.06 31.88
N ILE A 610 14.71 -17.82 32.20
CA ILE A 610 16.08 -17.34 32.15
C ILE A 610 16.91 -18.09 33.23
N GLY A 611 17.88 -18.84 32.75
CA GLY A 611 18.85 -19.55 33.58
C GLY A 611 19.90 -18.60 34.16
N VAL A 612 20.66 -19.13 35.10
CA VAL A 612 21.82 -18.44 35.69
C VAL A 612 23.00 -18.54 34.73
N ASP A 613 23.71 -17.46 34.50
CA ASP A 613 24.99 -17.46 33.81
C ASP A 613 26.03 -18.17 34.69
N PRO A 614 26.64 -19.28 34.24
CA PRO A 614 27.59 -20.03 35.03
C PRO A 614 28.83 -19.24 35.47
N ALA A 615 29.24 -18.24 34.69
CA ALA A 615 30.41 -17.41 34.96
C ALA A 615 30.14 -16.35 36.04
N THR A 616 28.94 -15.82 36.12
CA THR A 616 28.59 -14.71 37.03
C THR A 616 27.66 -15.15 38.17
N ASN A 617 27.07 -16.33 38.07
CA ASN A 617 26.03 -16.87 38.95
C ASN A 617 24.81 -15.94 39.08
N GLN A 618 24.51 -15.19 38.03
CA GLN A 618 23.39 -14.23 37.96
C GLN A 618 22.54 -14.46 36.70
N LYS A 619 21.25 -14.15 36.80
CA LYS A 619 20.38 -14.11 35.61
C LYS A 619 20.71 -12.86 34.80
N ARG A 620 21.02 -13.03 33.52
CA ARG A 620 21.28 -11.91 32.63
C ARG A 620 20.00 -11.49 31.92
N MET A 621 19.51 -10.30 32.23
CA MET A 621 18.36 -9.68 31.60
C MET A 621 18.62 -8.19 31.38
N GLU A 622 18.25 -7.69 30.23
CA GLU A 622 18.36 -6.26 29.84
C GLU A 622 16.97 -5.73 29.58
N VAL A 623 16.66 -4.56 30.13
CA VAL A 623 15.39 -3.84 29.85
C VAL A 623 15.72 -2.48 29.33
N THR A 624 15.14 -2.12 28.18
CA THR A 624 15.27 -0.80 27.56
C THR A 624 13.90 -0.28 27.16
N GLY A 625 13.79 1.01 26.94
CA GLY A 625 12.53 1.59 26.48
C GLY A 625 12.69 3.05 26.13
N GLY A 626 11.62 3.62 25.60
CA GLY A 626 11.53 5.01 25.24
C GLY A 626 10.10 5.44 25.03
N GLN A 627 9.90 6.75 25.05
CA GLN A 627 8.59 7.34 24.76
C GLN A 627 8.76 8.67 24.06
N ASN A 628 7.79 9.02 23.24
CA ASN A 628 7.73 10.31 22.58
C ASN A 628 6.27 10.70 22.30
N GLU A 629 6.06 11.99 22.20
CA GLU A 629 4.75 12.58 21.93
C GLU A 629 4.92 13.75 20.97
N TYR A 630 3.94 13.97 20.10
CA TYR A 630 3.76 15.22 19.41
C TYR A 630 2.29 15.64 19.35
N LYS A 631 2.09 16.95 19.19
CA LYS A 631 0.79 17.58 19.01
C LYS A 631 0.82 18.46 17.78
N LEU A 632 -0.30 18.48 17.06
CA LEU A 632 -0.51 19.29 15.88
C LEU A 632 -1.86 19.99 15.99
N ALA A 633 -1.90 21.27 15.66
CA ALA A 633 -3.13 22.05 15.56
C ALA A 633 -3.12 22.85 14.27
N GLY A 634 -4.26 22.98 13.60
CA GLY A 634 -4.35 23.67 12.34
C GLY A 634 -5.70 24.35 12.11
N PHE A 635 -5.67 25.57 11.61
CA PHE A 635 -6.83 26.31 11.12
C PHE A 635 -6.79 26.33 9.60
N PHE A 636 -7.92 26.07 8.95
CA PHE A 636 -7.97 26.03 7.50
C PHE A 636 -9.22 26.70 6.94
N GLY A 637 -9.08 27.20 5.71
CA GLY A 637 -10.17 27.75 4.96
C GLY A 637 -10.04 27.48 3.48
N ARG A 638 -11.17 27.30 2.79
CA ARG A 638 -11.23 27.11 1.33
C ARG A 638 -12.46 27.79 0.75
N ILE A 639 -12.28 28.45 -0.36
CA ILE A 639 -13.32 29.08 -1.17
C ILE A 639 -13.27 28.47 -2.55
N ASN A 640 -14.35 27.83 -2.96
CA ASN A 640 -14.55 27.39 -4.34
C ASN A 640 -15.61 28.31 -4.96
N TYR A 641 -15.33 28.82 -6.16
CA TYR A 641 -16.23 29.65 -6.94
C TYR A 641 -16.22 29.17 -8.38
N ASP A 642 -17.40 29.10 -8.99
CA ASP A 642 -17.51 28.94 -10.44
C ASP A 642 -18.55 29.89 -11.02
N TYR A 643 -18.26 30.35 -12.23
CA TYR A 643 -19.20 31.09 -13.06
C TYR A 643 -19.73 30.19 -14.17
N LYS A 644 -21.02 29.81 -14.09
CA LYS A 644 -21.72 28.89 -15.00
C LYS A 644 -21.05 27.54 -15.20
N GLY A 645 -20.16 27.10 -14.30
CA GLY A 645 -19.34 25.93 -14.48
C GLY A 645 -18.27 26.03 -15.58
N ILE A 646 -18.03 27.26 -16.13
CA ILE A 646 -17.07 27.53 -17.21
C ILE A 646 -15.74 27.98 -16.63
N TYR A 647 -15.76 29.02 -15.79
CA TYR A 647 -14.57 29.56 -15.12
C TYR A 647 -14.59 29.09 -13.67
N LEU A 648 -13.52 28.43 -13.26
CA LEU A 648 -13.40 27.80 -11.97
C LEU A 648 -12.27 28.48 -11.19
N LEU A 649 -12.48 28.74 -9.90
CA LEU A 649 -11.50 29.32 -8.98
C LEU A 649 -11.58 28.58 -7.66
N GLU A 650 -10.43 28.16 -7.13
CA GLU A 650 -10.29 27.69 -5.77
C GLU A 650 -9.18 28.49 -5.08
N LEU A 651 -9.48 29.00 -3.89
CA LEU A 651 -8.53 29.63 -2.98
C LEU A 651 -8.55 28.86 -1.66
N SER A 652 -7.40 28.48 -1.15
CA SER A 652 -7.31 27.87 0.17
C SER A 652 -6.08 28.33 0.93
N GLY A 653 -6.15 28.24 2.24
CA GLY A 653 -5.06 28.55 3.13
C GLY A 653 -5.18 27.76 4.42
N ARG A 654 -4.02 27.45 4.99
CA ARG A 654 -3.94 26.74 6.26
C ARG A 654 -2.84 27.31 7.14
N TYR A 655 -3.11 27.39 8.43
CA TYR A 655 -2.18 27.85 9.45
C TYR A 655 -1.96 26.70 10.45
N ASP A 656 -0.82 26.02 10.37
CA ASP A 656 -0.48 24.85 11.16
C ASP A 656 0.58 25.12 12.20
N GLY A 657 0.41 24.54 13.38
CA GLY A 657 1.36 24.55 14.46
C GLY A 657 1.71 23.14 14.93
N THR A 658 3.01 22.85 15.12
CA THR A 658 3.49 21.55 15.61
C THR A 658 4.40 21.71 16.82
N SER A 659 4.30 20.76 17.76
CA SER A 659 5.17 20.70 18.93
C SER A 659 6.59 20.20 18.62
N ARG A 660 6.87 19.79 17.38
CA ARG A 660 8.19 19.30 16.96
C ARG A 660 9.24 20.41 16.82
N PHE A 661 8.80 21.68 16.77
CA PHE A 661 9.67 22.85 16.70
C PHE A 661 9.69 23.63 18.03
N ALA A 662 10.74 24.40 18.25
CA ALA A 662 10.86 25.27 19.40
C ALA A 662 9.77 26.35 19.45
N SER A 663 9.55 26.91 20.62
CA SER A 663 8.63 28.04 20.81
C SER A 663 9.07 29.21 19.90
N GLY A 664 8.12 29.81 19.18
CA GLY A 664 8.39 30.86 18.17
C GLY A 664 8.55 30.37 16.72
N HIS A 665 8.83 29.09 16.50
CA HIS A 665 9.01 28.49 15.16
C HIS A 665 7.97 27.42 14.82
N ARG A 666 6.95 27.23 15.66
CA ARG A 666 5.95 26.15 15.56
C ARG A 666 4.95 26.35 14.45
N TRP A 667 4.61 27.61 14.12
CA TRP A 667 3.51 27.94 13.25
C TRP A 667 3.97 28.31 11.84
N GLY A 668 3.31 27.77 10.83
CA GLY A 668 3.51 28.06 9.41
C GLY A 668 2.20 28.35 8.69
N PHE A 669 2.23 29.28 7.72
CA PHE A 669 1.09 29.59 6.86
C PHE A 669 1.31 29.09 5.44
N PHE A 670 0.33 28.35 4.90
CA PHE A 670 0.42 27.65 3.62
C PHE A 670 -0.74 28.03 2.72
N PRO A 671 -0.56 29.04 1.84
CA PRO A 671 -1.59 29.46 0.89
C PRO A 671 -1.56 28.62 -0.38
N SER A 672 -2.72 28.55 -1.06
CA SER A 672 -2.81 27.97 -2.40
C SER A 672 -3.96 28.58 -3.22
N MET A 673 -3.80 28.48 -4.55
CA MET A 673 -4.76 28.94 -5.53
C MET A 673 -4.80 27.97 -6.72
N SER A 674 -5.99 27.74 -7.29
CA SER A 674 -6.11 27.09 -8.58
C SER A 674 -7.21 27.68 -9.42
N VAL A 675 -7.01 27.65 -10.73
CA VAL A 675 -7.96 28.16 -11.73
C VAL A 675 -8.20 27.10 -12.81
N GLY A 676 -9.41 27.09 -13.34
CA GLY A 676 -9.78 26.22 -14.44
C GLY A 676 -10.67 26.94 -15.46
N TRP A 677 -10.46 26.62 -16.72
CA TRP A 677 -11.27 27.11 -17.81
C TRP A 677 -11.79 25.95 -18.66
N ARG A 678 -13.10 25.76 -18.65
CA ARG A 678 -13.76 24.73 -19.46
C ARG A 678 -14.12 25.33 -20.82
N VAL A 679 -13.16 25.31 -21.74
CA VAL A 679 -13.27 25.87 -23.10
C VAL A 679 -14.42 25.24 -23.86
N SER A 680 -14.66 23.93 -23.65
CA SER A 680 -15.76 23.21 -24.29
C SER A 680 -17.16 23.72 -23.95
N GLU A 681 -17.32 24.53 -22.89
CA GLU A 681 -18.59 25.13 -22.47
C GLU A 681 -18.78 26.52 -23.04
N GLU A 682 -17.81 27.07 -23.75
CA GLU A 682 -17.89 28.35 -24.41
C GLU A 682 -18.75 28.28 -25.71
N LYS A 683 -19.44 29.36 -26.00
CA LYS A 683 -20.32 29.44 -27.20
C LYS A 683 -19.57 29.20 -28.51
N PHE A 684 -18.35 29.72 -28.62
CA PHE A 684 -17.53 29.55 -29.82
C PHE A 684 -17.07 28.10 -30.05
N PHE A 685 -17.10 27.25 -29.01
CA PHE A 685 -16.68 25.84 -29.09
C PHE A 685 -17.83 24.91 -29.52
N SER A 686 -19.08 25.41 -29.64
CA SER A 686 -20.25 24.57 -29.88
C SER A 686 -20.12 23.64 -31.08
N ASN A 687 -19.51 24.13 -32.19
CA ASN A 687 -19.34 23.35 -33.43
C ASN A 687 -18.27 22.22 -33.30
N MET A 688 -17.47 22.23 -32.25
CA MET A 688 -16.44 21.25 -32.01
C MET A 688 -16.88 20.19 -30.99
N LYS A 689 -18.02 20.37 -30.32
CA LYS A 689 -18.51 19.47 -29.25
C LYS A 689 -18.78 18.04 -29.75
N ASP A 690 -19.17 17.86 -31.00
CA ASP A 690 -19.41 16.54 -31.60
C ASP A 690 -18.13 15.70 -31.70
N TRP A 691 -16.98 16.36 -31.85
CA TRP A 691 -15.69 15.74 -31.97
C TRP A 691 -14.90 15.78 -30.64
N CYS A 692 -14.89 16.93 -29.95
CA CYS A 692 -14.22 17.14 -28.67
C CYS A 692 -15.28 17.50 -27.61
N ASN A 693 -15.68 16.51 -26.84
CA ASN A 693 -16.78 16.62 -25.87
C ASN A 693 -16.41 17.44 -24.64
N ASN A 694 -15.13 17.43 -24.24
CA ASN A 694 -14.60 18.24 -23.15
C ASN A 694 -13.19 18.72 -23.48
N LEU A 695 -12.95 19.99 -23.21
CA LEU A 695 -11.63 20.63 -23.21
C LEU A 695 -11.56 21.55 -22.01
N LYS A 696 -10.66 21.24 -21.07
CA LYS A 696 -10.44 22.04 -19.87
C LYS A 696 -8.95 22.27 -19.65
N PHE A 697 -8.57 23.54 -19.48
CA PHE A 697 -7.25 23.94 -18.99
C PHE A 697 -7.32 24.22 -17.51
N ARG A 698 -6.26 23.90 -16.80
CA ARG A 698 -6.13 24.15 -15.36
C ARG A 698 -4.70 24.55 -15.01
N TYR A 699 -4.60 25.41 -14.02
CA TYR A 699 -3.34 25.81 -13.42
C TYR A 699 -3.51 25.90 -11.92
N SER A 700 -2.52 25.42 -11.18
CA SER A 700 -2.49 25.53 -9.72
C SER A 700 -1.13 25.96 -9.22
N PHE A 701 -1.16 26.73 -8.12
CA PHE A 701 -0.02 27.07 -7.29
C PHE A 701 -0.37 26.80 -5.85
N GLY A 702 0.55 26.17 -5.10
CA GLY A 702 0.38 25.93 -3.67
C GLY A 702 1.69 25.86 -2.94
N SER A 703 1.61 26.25 -1.68
CA SER A 703 2.71 26.12 -0.71
C SER A 703 2.28 25.16 0.40
N LEU A 704 3.14 24.23 0.78
CA LEU A 704 2.94 23.22 1.82
C LEU A 704 4.14 23.21 2.76
N GLY A 705 3.93 22.89 4.03
CA GLY A 705 4.99 22.67 5.00
C GLY A 705 5.37 21.20 5.10
N ASN A 706 6.60 20.91 5.47
CA ASN A 706 7.04 19.62 5.93
C ASN A 706 7.57 19.72 7.35
N GLN A 707 7.05 18.88 8.26
CA GLN A 707 7.46 18.83 9.67
C GLN A 707 8.24 17.54 10.01
N GLN A 708 8.76 16.83 9.01
CA GLN A 708 9.46 15.55 9.21
C GLN A 708 10.86 15.78 9.83
N VAL A 709 10.83 16.13 11.11
CA VAL A 709 12.01 16.25 11.97
C VAL A 709 11.89 15.22 13.09
N GLY A 710 13.01 14.90 13.73
CA GLY A 710 13.00 14.05 14.92
C GLY A 710 12.17 14.66 16.06
N TYR A 711 11.76 13.82 16.99
CA TYR A 711 11.12 14.30 18.21
C TYR A 711 12.16 15.00 19.06
N TYR A 712 11.85 16.23 19.52
CA TYR A 712 12.71 16.98 20.42
C TYR A 712 14.10 17.37 19.86
N ASP A 713 14.29 17.38 18.52
CA ASP A 713 15.56 17.77 17.87
C ASP A 713 16.03 19.18 18.26
N TYR A 714 15.12 20.02 18.74
CA TYR A 714 15.43 21.35 19.25
C TYR A 714 15.91 21.36 20.71
N ILE A 715 15.95 20.21 21.39
CA ILE A 715 16.39 20.07 22.79
C ILE A 715 17.79 19.45 22.80
N ARG A 716 18.74 20.13 23.43
CA ARG A 716 20.06 19.58 23.63
C ARG A 716 20.04 18.47 24.68
N THR A 717 20.64 17.35 24.35
CA THR A 717 20.66 16.15 25.19
C THR A 717 22.09 15.81 25.62
N ILE A 718 22.21 15.04 26.71
CA ILE A 718 23.45 14.42 27.14
C ILE A 718 23.29 12.91 26.97
N SER A 719 24.21 12.29 26.23
CA SER A 719 24.27 10.84 26.10
C SER A 719 25.22 10.28 27.17
N ILE A 720 24.82 9.18 27.78
CA ILE A 720 25.63 8.42 28.73
C ILE A 720 26.03 7.11 28.07
N GLY A 721 27.31 6.82 28.04
CA GLY A 721 27.88 5.60 27.51
C GLY A 721 28.93 5.01 28.43
N THR A 722 29.40 3.80 28.08
CA THR A 722 30.54 3.14 28.74
C THR A 722 31.75 3.21 27.82
N THR A 723 32.89 3.70 28.31
CA THR A 723 34.09 3.83 27.49
C THR A 723 34.58 2.47 26.94
N GLY A 724 35.17 2.50 25.75
CA GLY A 724 35.84 1.35 25.16
C GLY A 724 37.20 1.04 25.84
N TYR A 725 37.71 1.97 26.60
CA TYR A 725 39.02 1.85 27.28
C TYR A 725 38.85 1.35 28.69
N LEU A 726 39.86 0.59 29.16
CA LEU A 726 39.96 0.10 30.54
C LEU A 726 40.73 1.13 31.38
N PHE A 727 40.16 1.55 32.50
CA PHE A 727 40.79 2.38 33.52
C PHE A 727 40.80 1.57 34.82
N GLY A 728 42.02 1.19 35.30
CA GLY A 728 42.14 0.34 36.48
C GLY A 728 41.39 -1.00 36.40
N GLY A 729 41.26 -1.61 35.20
CA GLY A 729 40.55 -2.86 34.97
C GLY A 729 39.03 -2.75 34.78
N ALA A 730 38.47 -1.55 34.85
CA ALA A 730 37.05 -1.30 34.61
C ALA A 730 36.80 -0.35 33.42
N ARG A 731 35.63 -0.44 32.85
CA ARG A 731 35.14 0.52 31.83
C ARG A 731 34.21 1.53 32.50
N PRO A 732 34.69 2.74 32.84
CA PRO A 732 33.85 3.74 33.46
C PRO A 732 32.80 4.28 32.47
N SER A 733 31.69 4.74 33.04
CA SER A 733 30.70 5.52 32.29
C SER A 733 31.23 6.89 31.95
N TYR A 734 30.87 7.39 30.78
CA TYR A 734 31.15 8.79 30.37
C TYR A 734 29.83 9.48 29.98
N ALA A 735 29.82 10.79 30.10
CA ALA A 735 28.77 11.64 29.60
C ALA A 735 29.32 12.46 28.41
N ASP A 736 28.58 12.42 27.30
CA ASP A 736 28.90 13.20 26.11
C ASP A 736 27.75 14.14 25.78
N ILE A 737 28.10 15.34 25.38
CA ILE A 737 27.14 16.38 25.01
C ILE A 737 26.84 16.20 23.52
N SER A 738 25.56 15.98 23.20
CA SER A 738 25.12 15.91 21.81
C SER A 738 25.48 17.16 21.01
N ALA A 739 25.45 17.08 19.68
CA ALA A 739 25.60 18.24 18.81
C ALA A 739 24.73 19.41 19.27
N PRO A 740 25.17 20.66 19.09
CA PRO A 740 24.36 21.83 19.39
C PRO A 740 22.98 21.70 18.75
N SER A 741 21.92 22.03 19.50
CA SER A 741 20.59 22.16 18.91
C SER A 741 20.50 23.46 18.12
N ALA A 742 19.79 23.44 16.98
CA ALA A 742 19.42 24.66 16.30
C ALA A 742 18.04 25.11 16.79
N ASP A 743 18.01 26.15 17.60
CA ASP A 743 16.76 26.68 18.18
C ASP A 743 15.83 27.30 17.14
N ASN A 744 16.35 27.57 15.92
CA ASN A 744 15.64 28.14 14.78
C ASN A 744 15.12 27.11 13.78
N LEU A 745 15.14 25.81 14.11
CA LEU A 745 14.54 24.78 13.27
C LEU A 745 13.06 25.09 13.02
N THR A 746 12.69 25.10 11.75
CA THR A 746 11.32 25.38 11.31
C THR A 746 10.92 24.52 10.12
N TRP A 747 9.74 24.75 9.59
CA TRP A 747 9.14 24.04 8.49
C TRP A 747 10.03 24.08 7.23
N GLU A 748 10.23 22.92 6.59
CA GLU A 748 10.61 22.90 5.17
C GLU A 748 9.40 23.34 4.34
N THR A 749 9.62 24.13 3.29
CA THR A 749 8.56 24.67 2.46
C THR A 749 8.57 24.03 1.06
N VAL A 750 7.47 23.44 0.66
CA VAL A 750 7.27 22.88 -0.68
C VAL A 750 6.35 23.78 -1.48
N GLN A 751 6.88 24.42 -2.51
CA GLN A 751 6.14 25.27 -3.45
C GLN A 751 5.98 24.53 -4.77
N GLN A 752 4.75 24.41 -5.27
CA GLN A 752 4.47 23.67 -6.49
C GLN A 752 3.60 24.47 -7.45
N HIS A 753 4.01 24.50 -8.72
CA HIS A 753 3.24 24.95 -9.87
C HIS A 753 2.84 23.72 -10.68
N ASN A 754 1.59 23.66 -11.11
CA ASN A 754 1.09 22.57 -11.93
C ASN A 754 0.18 23.14 -13.04
N ALA A 755 0.45 22.80 -14.29
CA ALA A 755 -0.38 23.11 -15.44
C ALA A 755 -0.94 21.79 -16.02
N GLY A 756 -2.22 21.76 -16.32
CA GLY A 756 -2.89 20.56 -16.82
C GLY A 756 -3.91 20.83 -17.91
N VAL A 757 -4.11 19.82 -18.74
CA VAL A 757 -5.16 19.79 -19.76
C VAL A 757 -5.92 18.47 -19.67
N ASP A 758 -7.26 18.57 -19.65
CA ASP A 758 -8.16 17.43 -19.68
C ASP A 758 -9.00 17.50 -20.96
N MET A 759 -8.98 16.44 -21.76
CA MET A 759 -9.71 16.33 -23.02
C MET A 759 -10.49 15.04 -23.10
N THR A 760 -11.68 15.11 -23.70
CA THR A 760 -12.42 13.91 -24.11
C THR A 760 -12.94 14.07 -25.52
N PHE A 761 -12.87 13.01 -26.30
CA PHE A 761 -13.21 13.00 -27.72
C PHE A 761 -14.15 11.82 -28.03
N LEU A 762 -14.83 11.93 -29.20
CA LEU A 762 -15.58 10.84 -29.81
C LEU A 762 -16.65 10.25 -28.88
N ASP A 763 -17.54 11.08 -28.35
CA ASP A 763 -18.59 10.72 -27.39
C ASP A 763 -18.01 10.06 -26.11
N ASN A 764 -16.94 10.67 -25.58
CA ASN A 764 -16.21 10.21 -24.39
C ASN A 764 -15.50 8.83 -24.51
N ARG A 765 -15.29 8.33 -25.73
CA ARG A 765 -14.52 7.10 -25.95
C ARG A 765 -13.03 7.28 -25.68
N LEU A 766 -12.45 8.41 -26.12
CA LEU A 766 -11.05 8.73 -25.88
C LEU A 766 -10.95 9.83 -24.82
N THR A 767 -10.26 9.52 -23.73
CA THR A 767 -9.92 10.47 -22.67
C THR A 767 -8.41 10.69 -22.63
N PHE A 768 -8.00 11.96 -22.58
CA PHE A 768 -6.61 12.37 -22.45
C PHE A 768 -6.46 13.32 -21.28
N THR A 769 -5.46 13.12 -20.43
CA THR A 769 -5.02 14.04 -19.40
C THR A 769 -3.53 14.22 -19.49
N GLY A 770 -3.06 15.45 -19.57
CA GLY A 770 -1.65 15.83 -19.57
C GLY A 770 -1.37 16.83 -18.47
N GLU A 771 -0.26 16.65 -17.75
CA GLU A 771 0.18 17.52 -16.67
C GLU A 771 1.68 17.79 -16.76
N TYR A 772 2.07 19.04 -16.45
CA TYR A 772 3.45 19.44 -16.24
C TYR A 772 3.56 20.16 -14.91
N TYR A 773 4.56 19.82 -14.11
CA TYR A 773 4.75 20.42 -12.80
C TYR A 773 6.19 20.80 -12.51
N ILE A 774 6.34 21.85 -11.67
CA ILE A 774 7.60 22.27 -11.07
C ILE A 774 7.36 22.36 -9.57
N ARG A 775 8.18 21.66 -8.81
CA ARG A 775 8.15 21.66 -7.36
C ARG A 775 9.51 22.12 -6.82
N ASN A 776 9.50 23.14 -5.98
CA ASN A 776 10.66 23.64 -5.28
C ASN A 776 10.50 23.31 -3.79
N THR A 777 11.39 22.49 -3.26
CA THR A 777 11.50 22.23 -1.81
C THR A 777 12.60 23.12 -1.29
N LYS A 778 12.26 24.02 -0.38
CA LYS A 778 13.16 25.01 0.20
C LYS A 778 13.38 24.74 1.68
N ASP A 779 14.52 25.21 2.16
CA ASP A 779 14.85 25.18 3.58
C ASP A 779 14.84 23.74 4.15
N MET A 780 15.30 22.76 3.35
CA MET A 780 15.42 21.37 3.81
C MET A 780 16.46 21.28 4.91
N LEU A 781 16.16 20.41 5.88
CA LEU A 781 17.03 20.17 7.01
C LEU A 781 18.27 19.38 6.60
N THR A 782 19.44 19.89 6.90
CA THR A 782 20.71 19.19 6.72
C THR A 782 21.61 19.42 7.92
N ALA A 783 22.74 18.71 8.00
CA ALA A 783 23.83 19.11 8.84
C ALA A 783 24.24 20.55 8.40
N GLY A 784 24.38 21.44 9.34
CA GLY A 784 24.80 22.84 9.08
C GLY A 784 26.18 22.91 8.47
N ILE A 785 26.77 24.11 8.48
CA ILE A 785 28.13 24.35 7.99
C ILE A 785 29.13 23.38 8.63
N THR A 786 30.09 22.93 7.83
CA THR A 786 31.18 22.08 8.32
C THR A 786 31.97 22.80 9.41
N LEU A 787 31.92 22.24 10.61
CA LEU A 787 32.68 22.78 11.75
C LEU A 787 34.15 22.30 11.70
N PRO A 788 35.13 23.13 12.14
CA PRO A 788 36.48 22.66 12.31
C PRO A 788 36.55 21.47 13.28
N ALA A 789 37.46 20.52 13.03
CA ALA A 789 37.60 19.31 13.86
C ALA A 789 37.84 19.59 15.35
N VAL A 790 38.49 20.74 15.65
CA VAL A 790 38.72 21.21 17.04
C VAL A 790 37.45 21.56 17.81
N TYR A 791 36.30 21.67 17.13
CA TYR A 791 35.03 21.92 17.79
C TYR A 791 34.53 20.68 18.58
N GLY A 792 35.02 19.50 18.23
CA GLY A 792 34.79 18.26 18.98
C GLY A 792 33.39 17.65 18.89
N THR A 793 32.49 18.22 18.08
CA THR A 793 31.16 17.67 17.85
C THR A 793 30.68 17.96 16.43
N SER A 794 29.65 17.26 15.99
CA SER A 794 29.04 17.46 14.67
C SER A 794 28.29 18.79 14.59
N ALA A 795 28.11 19.30 13.37
CA ALA A 795 27.33 20.50 13.11
C ALA A 795 25.84 20.29 13.47
N PRO A 796 25.16 21.34 13.99
CA PRO A 796 23.74 21.28 14.25
C PRO A 796 22.96 21.12 12.93
N LYS A 797 21.77 20.52 13.00
CA LYS A 797 20.84 20.56 11.87
C LYS A 797 20.35 21.98 11.63
N MET A 798 20.25 22.37 10.38
CA MET A 798 19.80 23.70 9.95
C MET A 798 18.91 23.57 8.70
N ASN A 799 18.01 24.54 8.49
CA ASN A 799 17.24 24.69 7.26
C ASN A 799 18.13 25.35 6.18
N SER A 800 18.93 24.56 5.43
CA SER A 800 20.02 25.11 4.60
C SER A 800 20.13 24.53 3.18
N ALA A 801 19.30 23.55 2.79
CA ALA A 801 19.34 22.98 1.45
C ALA A 801 18.04 23.21 0.69
N ASP A 802 18.15 23.32 -0.65
CA ASP A 802 17.02 23.45 -1.56
C ASP A 802 17.11 22.41 -2.69
N MET A 803 15.95 22.00 -3.19
CA MET A 803 15.83 21.05 -4.30
C MET A 803 14.71 21.49 -5.24
N ARG A 804 14.86 21.18 -6.52
CA ARG A 804 13.84 21.40 -7.54
C ARG A 804 13.53 20.09 -8.27
N THR A 805 12.24 19.75 -8.35
CA THR A 805 11.76 18.62 -9.15
C THR A 805 10.89 19.16 -10.29
N LYS A 806 11.16 18.70 -11.51
CA LYS A 806 10.36 18.96 -12.71
C LYS A 806 9.88 17.63 -13.25
N GLY A 807 8.63 17.54 -13.68
CA GLY A 807 8.11 16.31 -14.26
C GLY A 807 6.84 16.50 -15.05
N TYR A 808 6.47 15.45 -15.76
CA TYR A 808 5.26 15.40 -16.56
C TYR A 808 4.53 14.07 -16.38
N GLU A 809 3.23 14.12 -16.59
CA GLU A 809 2.34 12.97 -16.47
C GLU A 809 1.37 12.97 -17.65
N LEU A 810 1.18 11.80 -18.25
CA LEU A 810 0.24 11.57 -19.34
C LEU A 810 -0.65 10.39 -19.00
N SER A 811 -1.94 10.53 -19.28
CA SER A 811 -2.91 9.45 -19.15
C SER A 811 -3.81 9.46 -20.37
N VAL A 812 -3.92 8.31 -21.03
CA VAL A 812 -4.78 8.09 -22.19
C VAL A 812 -5.66 6.88 -21.89
N ALA A 813 -6.96 7.02 -22.07
CA ALA A 813 -7.88 5.90 -21.95
C ALA A 813 -8.83 5.86 -23.15
N TRP A 814 -8.93 4.68 -23.73
CA TRP A 814 -9.90 4.37 -24.78
C TRP A 814 -10.94 3.41 -24.24
N ARG A 815 -12.23 3.75 -24.41
CA ARG A 815 -13.36 2.88 -24.07
C ARG A 815 -14.23 2.72 -25.29
N ASP A 816 -14.62 1.50 -25.59
CA ASP A 816 -15.56 1.24 -26.68
C ASP A 816 -16.43 0.01 -26.41
N GLN A 817 -17.56 -0.05 -27.09
CA GLN A 817 -18.49 -1.14 -27.01
C GLN A 817 -18.95 -1.53 -28.40
N PHE A 818 -18.94 -2.81 -28.71
CA PHE A 818 -19.43 -3.36 -29.97
C PHE A 818 -20.14 -4.70 -29.73
N LYS A 819 -20.81 -5.23 -30.75
CA LYS A 819 -21.42 -6.53 -30.67
C LYS A 819 -20.45 -7.61 -31.13
N LEU A 820 -20.24 -8.61 -30.28
CA LEU A 820 -19.56 -9.83 -30.65
C LEU A 820 -20.63 -10.92 -30.83
N GLY A 821 -21.04 -11.20 -32.08
CA GLY A 821 -22.27 -11.94 -32.38
C GLY A 821 -23.50 -11.14 -31.91
N ASN A 822 -24.36 -11.72 -31.08
CA ASN A 822 -25.57 -11.06 -30.57
C ASN A 822 -25.43 -10.55 -29.12
N LYS A 823 -24.18 -10.47 -28.58
CA LYS A 823 -23.93 -10.03 -27.20
C LYS A 823 -23.09 -8.75 -27.19
N PRO A 824 -23.38 -7.78 -26.29
CA PRO A 824 -22.55 -6.59 -26.15
C PRO A 824 -21.18 -6.99 -25.58
N PHE A 825 -20.14 -6.46 -26.18
CA PHE A 825 -18.77 -6.59 -25.72
C PHE A 825 -18.22 -5.19 -25.49
N SER A 826 -17.85 -4.88 -24.24
CA SER A 826 -17.22 -3.61 -23.86
C SER A 826 -15.78 -3.84 -23.44
N TYR A 827 -14.90 -2.92 -23.81
CA TYR A 827 -13.50 -2.97 -23.45
C TYR A 827 -12.98 -1.57 -23.13
N GLN A 828 -11.95 -1.54 -22.29
CA GLN A 828 -11.23 -0.33 -21.95
C GLN A 828 -9.74 -0.62 -22.00
N LEU A 829 -9.00 0.25 -22.69
CA LEU A 829 -7.54 0.29 -22.71
C LEU A 829 -7.09 1.59 -22.08
N SER A 830 -6.18 1.53 -21.12
CA SER A 830 -5.61 2.73 -20.51
C SER A 830 -4.09 2.64 -20.49
N PHE A 831 -3.45 3.77 -20.78
CA PHE A 831 -2.02 3.94 -20.75
C PHE A 831 -1.69 5.14 -19.87
N THR A 832 -0.73 4.98 -18.98
CA THR A 832 -0.21 6.06 -18.13
C THR A 832 1.31 6.12 -18.28
N PHE A 833 1.82 7.34 -18.37
CA PHE A 833 3.25 7.58 -18.43
C PHE A 833 3.59 8.77 -17.54
N SER A 834 4.69 8.69 -16.79
CA SER A 834 5.18 9.78 -15.97
C SER A 834 6.69 9.69 -15.83
N ASP A 835 7.33 10.86 -15.79
CA ASP A 835 8.76 10.95 -15.54
C ASP A 835 9.08 12.24 -14.81
N TYR A 836 10.21 12.26 -14.08
CA TYR A 836 10.64 13.44 -13.33
C TYR A 836 12.17 13.48 -13.19
N ILE A 837 12.67 14.69 -12.97
CA ILE A 837 14.07 14.96 -12.61
C ILE A 837 14.09 15.81 -11.36
N SER A 838 14.85 15.38 -10.35
CA SER A 838 15.10 16.13 -9.11
C SER A 838 16.54 16.59 -9.06
N GLU A 839 16.75 17.88 -8.80
CA GLU A 839 18.07 18.54 -8.77
C GLU A 839 18.24 19.32 -7.47
N ILE A 840 19.40 19.20 -6.84
CA ILE A 840 19.81 20.02 -5.69
C ILE A 840 20.14 21.41 -6.18
N THR A 841 19.44 22.43 -5.70
CA THR A 841 19.64 23.82 -6.11
C THR A 841 20.41 24.65 -5.10
N LYS A 842 20.58 24.12 -3.87
CA LYS A 842 21.39 24.72 -2.81
C LYS A 842 21.85 23.64 -1.84
N PHE A 843 23.15 23.59 -1.53
CA PHE A 843 23.73 22.70 -0.53
C PHE A 843 25.08 23.21 -0.08
N ASP A 844 25.47 22.97 1.18
CA ASP A 844 26.78 23.41 1.73
C ASP A 844 27.90 22.44 1.28
N ASN A 845 28.24 22.54 0.02
CA ASN A 845 29.35 21.83 -0.62
C ASN A 845 29.89 22.69 -1.79
N PRO A 846 30.52 23.87 -1.51
CA PRO A 846 30.95 24.82 -2.55
C PRO A 846 31.95 24.19 -3.51
N ASP A 847 32.85 23.32 -3.02
CA ASP A 847 33.84 22.62 -3.83
C ASP A 847 33.31 21.43 -4.60
N LYS A 848 32.00 21.11 -4.46
CA LYS A 848 31.31 19.96 -5.08
C LYS A 848 32.05 18.64 -4.86
N LEU A 849 32.48 18.40 -3.62
CA LEU A 849 33.17 17.18 -3.22
C LEU A 849 32.23 15.99 -3.35
N LEU A 850 32.68 14.95 -4.05
CA LEU A 850 31.93 13.72 -4.24
C LEU A 850 31.91 12.81 -3.01
N ALA A 851 32.78 13.10 -2.03
CA ALA A 851 32.75 12.45 -0.72
C ALA A 851 31.58 12.92 0.15
N LYS A 852 30.99 14.10 -0.13
CA LYS A 852 29.75 14.56 0.49
C LYS A 852 28.53 13.99 -0.24
N THR A 853 27.42 13.83 0.47
CA THR A 853 26.22 13.18 -0.07
C THR A 853 25.59 13.97 -1.23
N TYR A 854 25.64 15.32 -1.17
CA TYR A 854 25.00 16.19 -2.18
C TYR A 854 25.91 17.38 -2.52
N TYR A 855 25.66 17.95 -3.71
CA TYR A 855 26.26 19.22 -4.16
C TYR A 855 25.26 19.99 -5.04
N GLU A 856 25.45 21.29 -5.17
CA GLU A 856 24.60 22.13 -6.03
C GLU A 856 24.74 21.76 -7.51
N GLY A 857 23.60 21.48 -8.16
CA GLY A 857 23.51 21.00 -9.53
C GLY A 857 23.45 19.46 -9.64
N MET A 858 23.57 18.74 -8.52
CA MET A 858 23.47 17.27 -8.50
C MET A 858 22.04 16.83 -8.84
N ARG A 859 21.91 15.89 -9.75
CA ARG A 859 20.64 15.15 -9.92
C ARG A 859 20.55 14.04 -8.88
N ILE A 860 19.41 13.95 -8.22
CA ILE A 860 19.19 12.86 -7.25
C ILE A 860 19.21 11.52 -8.01
N GLY A 861 20.02 10.59 -7.51
CA GLY A 861 20.19 9.29 -8.13
C GLY A 861 21.38 9.18 -9.09
N GLU A 862 22.25 10.22 -9.18
CA GLU A 862 23.49 10.12 -9.96
C GLU A 862 24.36 8.96 -9.49
N ILE A 863 24.82 8.16 -10.48
CA ILE A 863 25.72 7.05 -10.26
C ILE A 863 27.08 7.40 -10.86
N TRP A 864 28.05 7.68 -10.00
CA TRP A 864 29.42 7.92 -10.38
C TRP A 864 30.21 6.61 -10.44
N GLY A 865 30.97 6.39 -11.51
CA GLY A 865 31.73 5.18 -11.67
C GLY A 865 32.78 5.30 -12.78
N TYR A 866 33.52 4.23 -12.96
CA TYR A 866 34.53 4.10 -13.99
C TYR A 866 33.94 3.42 -15.22
N ARG A 867 34.31 3.90 -16.41
CA ARG A 867 33.92 3.25 -17.66
C ARG A 867 34.80 2.03 -17.89
N VAL A 868 34.18 0.92 -18.27
CA VAL A 868 34.84 -0.35 -18.55
C VAL A 868 35.01 -0.49 -20.06
N ASP A 869 36.25 -0.75 -20.53
CA ASP A 869 36.56 -1.02 -21.93
C ASP A 869 36.49 -2.53 -22.28
N GLY A 870 36.42 -3.39 -21.27
CA GLY A 870 36.33 -4.86 -21.44
C GLY A 870 37.04 -5.60 -20.30
N PHE A 871 37.45 -6.83 -20.61
CA PHE A 871 38.23 -7.69 -19.71
C PHE A 871 39.63 -7.91 -20.29
N PHE A 872 40.59 -8.16 -19.40
CA PHE A 872 41.88 -8.65 -19.85
C PHE A 872 41.73 -10.09 -20.38
N ALA A 873 42.15 -10.34 -21.64
CA ALA A 873 42.01 -11.67 -22.24
C ALA A 873 43.06 -12.67 -21.73
N THR A 874 44.26 -12.16 -21.37
CA THR A 874 45.39 -13.01 -20.88
C THR A 874 46.13 -12.31 -19.75
N ASP A 875 46.84 -13.09 -18.94
CA ASP A 875 47.71 -12.55 -17.88
C ASP A 875 48.89 -11.72 -18.46
N GLU A 876 49.32 -12.05 -19.70
CA GLU A 876 50.36 -11.29 -20.40
C GLU A 876 49.86 -9.93 -20.83
N GLU A 877 48.64 -9.81 -21.34
CA GLU A 877 47.99 -8.54 -21.62
C GLU A 877 47.87 -7.70 -20.33
N ALA A 878 47.37 -8.29 -19.25
CA ALA A 878 47.20 -7.62 -17.97
C ALA A 878 48.54 -7.12 -17.40
N LYS A 879 49.59 -7.92 -17.50
CA LYS A 879 50.94 -7.58 -17.05
C LYS A 879 51.58 -6.43 -17.87
N ASN A 880 51.30 -6.40 -19.16
CA ASN A 880 51.84 -5.39 -20.07
C ASN A 880 50.95 -4.16 -20.24
N TYR A 881 49.83 -4.08 -19.49
CA TYR A 881 48.92 -2.97 -19.57
C TYR A 881 49.56 -1.72 -18.95
N GLU A 882 49.61 -0.64 -19.73
CA GLU A 882 50.32 0.59 -19.34
C GLU A 882 49.58 1.41 -18.29
N VAL A 883 48.27 1.19 -18.11
CA VAL A 883 47.44 1.96 -17.17
C VAL A 883 47.43 1.31 -15.80
N ASP A 884 47.86 2.05 -14.80
CA ASP A 884 47.85 1.63 -13.40
C ASP A 884 46.43 1.68 -12.80
N GLN A 885 45.87 0.53 -12.47
CA GLN A 885 44.53 0.40 -11.88
C GLN A 885 44.53 0.07 -10.38
N ARG A 886 45.66 0.19 -9.68
CA ARG A 886 45.80 -0.19 -8.25
C ARG A 886 44.80 0.50 -7.33
N SER A 887 44.42 1.73 -7.66
CA SER A 887 43.46 2.49 -6.84
C SER A 887 42.03 1.94 -6.85
N VAL A 888 41.66 1.18 -7.90
CA VAL A 888 40.31 0.67 -8.11
C VAL A 888 40.24 -0.85 -8.17
N ASN A 889 41.33 -1.50 -8.50
CA ASN A 889 41.48 -2.95 -8.49
C ASN A 889 42.33 -3.36 -7.30
N THR A 890 41.71 -3.49 -6.14
CA THR A 890 42.36 -3.81 -4.86
C THR A 890 42.51 -5.30 -4.67
N THR A 891 43.03 -6.05 -5.65
CA THR A 891 43.37 -7.46 -5.46
C THR A 891 44.56 -7.57 -4.51
N ILE A 892 44.30 -7.46 -3.21
CA ILE A 892 45.30 -7.54 -2.16
C ILE A 892 45.29 -8.97 -1.65
N ASN A 893 46.47 -9.57 -1.54
CA ASN A 893 46.61 -10.84 -0.85
C ASN A 893 46.23 -10.65 0.62
N SER A 894 45.16 -11.30 1.07
CA SER A 894 44.68 -11.23 2.45
C SER A 894 45.70 -11.73 3.47
N SER A 895 46.67 -12.55 3.04
CA SER A 895 47.67 -13.14 3.93
C SER A 895 48.97 -12.29 4.03
N SER A 896 49.39 -11.61 2.94
CA SER A 896 50.61 -10.80 2.89
C SER A 896 50.39 -9.32 2.82
N GLY A 897 49.19 -8.87 2.50
CA GLY A 897 48.88 -7.46 2.25
C GLY A 897 49.47 -6.92 0.94
N GLU A 898 50.07 -7.78 0.10
CA GLU A 898 50.68 -7.37 -1.15
C GLU A 898 49.67 -7.28 -2.29
N TYR A 899 49.81 -6.27 -3.14
CA TYR A 899 49.07 -6.12 -4.39
C TYR A 899 49.52 -7.18 -5.40
N ARG A 900 48.59 -7.95 -5.92
CA ARG A 900 48.85 -9.06 -6.83
C ARG A 900 48.87 -8.68 -8.33
N GLY A 901 48.49 -7.45 -8.64
CA GLY A 901 48.32 -6.98 -10.02
C GLY A 901 46.97 -7.39 -10.62
N VAL A 902 46.68 -6.88 -11.78
CA VAL A 902 45.55 -7.27 -12.62
C VAL A 902 45.88 -8.54 -13.39
N ARG A 903 44.85 -9.33 -13.73
CA ARG A 903 44.96 -10.64 -14.37
C ARG A 903 43.92 -10.82 -15.48
N ALA A 904 44.06 -11.89 -16.26
CA ALA A 904 43.03 -12.32 -17.19
C ALA A 904 41.67 -12.45 -16.50
N GLY A 905 40.64 -11.87 -17.12
CA GLY A 905 39.27 -11.82 -16.57
C GLY A 905 38.98 -10.62 -15.68
N ASP A 906 39.97 -9.84 -15.24
CA ASP A 906 39.75 -8.59 -14.54
C ASP A 906 39.24 -7.49 -15.47
N LEU A 907 38.51 -6.51 -14.91
CA LEU A 907 38.00 -5.36 -15.66
C LEU A 907 39.13 -4.44 -16.12
N LYS A 908 39.03 -4.00 -17.35
CA LYS A 908 39.89 -3.00 -17.96
C LYS A 908 39.17 -1.64 -17.91
N TYR A 909 39.63 -0.75 -17.06
CA TYR A 909 39.02 0.57 -16.90
C TYR A 909 39.64 1.57 -17.89
N ARG A 910 38.80 2.50 -18.37
CA ARG A 910 39.20 3.54 -19.28
C ARG A 910 39.92 4.65 -18.54
N ASP A 911 41.11 4.99 -18.95
CA ASP A 911 41.84 6.19 -18.58
C ASP A 911 41.22 7.40 -19.32
N LEU A 912 40.45 8.23 -18.59
CA LEU A 912 39.70 9.34 -19.19
C LEU A 912 40.55 10.60 -19.33
N ASP A 913 41.52 10.79 -18.46
CA ASP A 913 42.40 11.99 -18.48
C ASP A 913 43.75 11.75 -19.15
N GLY A 914 44.07 10.53 -19.55
CA GLY A 914 45.25 10.16 -20.30
C GLY A 914 46.55 10.10 -19.51
N ASN A 915 46.46 10.09 -18.17
CA ASN A 915 47.62 10.12 -17.27
C ASN A 915 48.23 8.74 -16.98
N LYS A 916 47.63 7.68 -17.52
CA LYS A 916 48.00 6.26 -17.35
C LYS A 916 47.78 5.75 -15.91
N THR A 917 46.87 6.38 -15.13
CA THR A 917 46.57 5.98 -13.77
C THR A 917 45.09 6.15 -13.49
N ILE A 918 44.37 5.07 -13.26
CA ILE A 918 42.96 5.17 -12.83
C ILE A 918 42.87 5.73 -11.43
N SER A 919 42.21 6.86 -11.29
CA SER A 919 42.15 7.61 -10.04
C SER A 919 40.78 8.20 -9.75
N ILE A 920 40.58 8.63 -8.52
CA ILE A 920 39.44 9.45 -8.12
C ILE A 920 39.69 10.96 -8.32
N GLY A 921 40.88 11.35 -8.78
CA GLY A 921 41.27 12.71 -8.87
C GLY A 921 41.19 13.44 -7.51
N GLU A 922 40.79 14.69 -7.53
CA GLU A 922 40.54 15.47 -6.29
C GLU A 922 39.19 15.09 -5.63
N ASN A 923 38.52 14.07 -6.15
CA ASN A 923 37.23 13.59 -5.66
C ASN A 923 36.12 14.66 -5.64
N ARG A 924 36.10 15.51 -6.67
CA ARG A 924 35.13 16.60 -6.88
C ARG A 924 34.65 16.67 -8.33
N VAL A 925 33.48 17.30 -8.55
CA VAL A 925 32.97 17.55 -9.91
C VAL A 925 33.95 18.42 -10.69
N GLY A 926 34.29 17.98 -11.92
CA GLY A 926 35.28 18.68 -12.77
C GLY A 926 36.75 18.32 -12.48
N SER A 927 37.02 17.57 -11.39
CA SER A 927 38.32 16.97 -11.08
C SER A 927 38.11 15.62 -10.41
N SER A 928 37.36 14.76 -11.10
CA SER A 928 36.90 13.43 -10.63
C SER A 928 37.83 12.28 -11.04
N GLY A 929 39.02 12.62 -11.62
CA GLY A 929 39.87 11.60 -12.24
C GLY A 929 39.12 10.88 -13.36
N ASP A 930 39.19 9.57 -13.35
CA ASP A 930 38.57 8.70 -14.38
C ASP A 930 37.12 8.35 -14.11
N ARG A 931 36.48 9.02 -13.15
CA ARG A 931 35.04 8.79 -12.90
C ARG A 931 34.18 9.76 -13.67
N GLU A 932 33.07 9.25 -14.18
CA GLU A 932 32.02 10.01 -14.83
C GLU A 932 30.65 9.59 -14.32
N ILE A 933 29.61 10.34 -14.66
CA ILE A 933 28.22 9.96 -14.37
C ILE A 933 27.82 8.88 -15.37
N LEU A 934 27.66 7.64 -14.89
CA LEU A 934 27.26 6.48 -15.70
C LEU A 934 25.75 6.42 -15.91
N GLY A 935 24.96 7.03 -15.05
CA GLY A 935 23.51 7.04 -15.10
C GLY A 935 22.86 7.70 -13.91
N ASN A 936 21.52 7.65 -13.89
CA ASN A 936 20.68 8.09 -12.76
C ASN A 936 19.74 6.95 -12.38
N SER A 937 19.64 6.64 -11.10
CA SER A 937 18.75 5.60 -10.57
C SER A 937 17.32 6.08 -10.39
#